data_1a63c92d1fe55b6a340729e385710bd6
#
_entry.id   1a63c92d1fe55b6a340729e385710bd6
#
_cell.length_a   1.000
_cell.length_b   1.000
_cell.length_c   1.000
_cell.angle_alpha   90.00
_cell.angle_beta   90.00
_cell.angle_gamma   90.00
#
_symmetry.space_group_name_H-M   'P 1'
#
loop_
_entity.id
_entity.type
_entity.pdbx_description
1 polymer ?
#
loop_
_entity_poly.entity_id
_entity_poly.type
_entity_poly.pdbx_seq_one_letter_code
_entity_poly.pdbx_strand_id
1 'polypeptide(L)'
;MLGFADFSISTTNLAIQLNSAASDHSIIQSATSQYGTGPLAVTFGAELRQLTGTATLNIAGALQIHGGFAFSQSSTPSSITLSNNATQKSARVTTFAFDGLSAFFGDGPYFVDSTGDGLIDSSDTPSASASGLLLSNGRLAVAYFTPVSTTDTARYYAVQASLAAISLPGLVDLSNDTTFALTASGYRIEFNGGNTAANGDAVNFARSYETASNARDGALQVATSPNTSATFNYTSSMQRVAIEHAMLRIADYVYASGGFAVTRQQMSVKLSDALHTTVSVNALTFGAGNVNLFVGSGPYFEDTDQNGRIDTSDTPNSDAVGLAIENANFAFMMMSRTSGGGTGPKYKALKATASRIGLVGIDNVVLSATGLKVEYNAVSNPNDSNDSTVVDFTQLAGGRYVADTGAGTLTFDYSLSRLMAEVSEAELRIESNVFIRGGLAFTRIAPQMVTLSNGGQKEVSGFALGASGVTVFAGTNGPYWLDATGQQINSQAAGVSLQNTSLAMTVLRPVATTDKSRYTSLKARSSFFGFVGIDAFDLQASAIAVDLNTVSGAGSSSTSPVIDFNSTFNSQWAQNIVFDVNNNGIVTVGELRARSGLSSFSSGTHVLYTVAAADSEPISYSALLAALDTGDGTSNTPDGLLQVTEVTAFLSSTFDSLAGNADTDNDGKLEIGYGFSTGGGAEFLRETDRRTRASADDVLLKISKFVFVNGNVAIDLGRREVATVNTGIPASVAAIMGSSTLQTLRSALTGYSTTLNNTKADINTAFESLVNSVQARVTTLCGDIADEMLNPLYSGVETLQTAVRNLASNALTTVSSGITSTFLQPVLNTLTGTFLNTATSEPLRSVVQSVITDPLERLLTAAF
;
A
#
# COMPACT_ATOMS: atom_id res chain seq x y z
N MET A 1 -0.17 -60.36 4.67
CA MET A 1 -1.10 -59.97 5.76
C MET A 1 -0.53 -60.51 7.05
N LEU A 2 -0.07 -59.65 7.93
CA LEU A 2 0.21 -60.02 9.32
C LEU A 2 -1.06 -59.68 10.12
N GLY A 3 -1.80 -60.74 10.45
CA GLY A 3 -3.17 -60.61 10.97
C GLY A 3 -3.22 -60.18 12.43
N PHE A 4 -3.40 -58.91 12.65
CA PHE A 4 -4.10 -58.41 13.83
C PHE A 4 -5.55 -58.17 13.44
N ALA A 5 -6.53 -58.62 14.28
CA ALA A 5 -7.96 -58.63 13.91
C ALA A 5 -8.50 -57.24 13.48
N ASP A 6 -7.85 -56.15 13.95
CA ASP A 6 -8.28 -54.77 13.72
C ASP A 6 -7.22 -53.92 13.02
N PHE A 7 -6.24 -54.56 12.32
CA PHE A 7 -5.19 -53.90 11.60
C PHE A 7 -5.02 -54.53 10.23
N SER A 8 -5.15 -53.78 9.18
CA SER A 8 -4.81 -54.20 7.85
C SER A 8 -3.95 -53.19 7.14
N ILE A 9 -3.01 -53.67 6.35
CA ILE A 9 -2.26 -52.91 5.38
C ILE A 9 -2.28 -53.66 4.06
N SER A 10 -2.72 -52.98 3.00
CA SER A 10 -2.65 -53.49 1.64
C SER A 10 -1.76 -52.58 0.81
N THR A 11 -1.03 -53.09 -0.15
CA THR A 11 -0.19 -52.33 -1.06
C THR A 11 -0.40 -52.80 -2.48
N THR A 12 -0.46 -51.86 -3.40
CA THR A 12 -0.52 -52.09 -4.83
C THR A 12 0.59 -51.32 -5.54
N ASN A 13 0.93 -51.73 -6.74
CA ASN A 13 1.97 -51.10 -7.59
C ASN A 13 3.32 -50.98 -6.87
N LEU A 14 3.64 -51.93 -5.99
CA LEU A 14 4.87 -51.93 -5.20
C LEU A 14 6.09 -52.09 -6.12
N ALA A 15 6.98 -51.11 -6.12
CA ALA A 15 8.25 -51.17 -6.84
C ALA A 15 9.42 -51.01 -5.83
N ILE A 16 10.36 -51.91 -5.91
CA ILE A 16 11.61 -51.90 -5.14
C ILE A 16 12.75 -51.74 -6.11
N GLN A 17 13.54 -50.70 -5.92
CA GLN A 17 14.71 -50.42 -6.75
C GLN A 17 15.93 -50.35 -5.88
N LEU A 18 16.96 -51.10 -6.22
CA LEU A 18 18.21 -51.17 -5.50
C LEU A 18 19.39 -51.14 -6.46
N ASN A 19 20.23 -50.13 -6.36
CA ASN A 19 21.54 -50.10 -7.00
C ASN A 19 22.57 -49.69 -5.94
N SER A 20 23.33 -50.65 -5.45
CA SER A 20 24.26 -50.46 -4.35
C SER A 20 25.67 -50.29 -4.86
N ALA A 21 26.47 -49.45 -4.27
CA ALA A 21 27.88 -49.34 -4.57
C ALA A 21 28.63 -50.60 -4.11
N ALA A 22 29.62 -50.99 -4.88
CA ALA A 22 30.62 -52.01 -4.50
C ALA A 22 31.56 -51.47 -3.36
N SER A 23 32.42 -52.32 -2.85
CA SER A 23 33.38 -51.95 -1.78
C SER A 23 34.38 -50.87 -2.19
N ASP A 24 34.59 -50.66 -3.48
CA ASP A 24 35.39 -49.64 -4.08
C ASP A 24 34.60 -48.34 -4.42
N HIS A 25 33.36 -48.28 -3.99
CA HIS A 25 32.41 -47.18 -4.22
C HIS A 25 31.96 -47.04 -5.72
N SER A 26 32.30 -48.01 -6.59
CA SER A 26 31.76 -48.06 -7.94
C SER A 26 30.31 -48.53 -7.95
N ILE A 27 29.55 -48.04 -8.92
CA ILE A 27 28.12 -48.39 -9.15
C ILE A 27 27.94 -48.85 -10.61
N ILE A 28 26.97 -49.70 -10.83
CA ILE A 28 26.56 -50.03 -12.18
C ILE A 28 25.74 -48.87 -12.74
N GLN A 29 26.23 -48.28 -13.84
CA GLN A 29 25.50 -47.28 -14.60
C GLN A 29 24.81 -47.94 -15.79
N SER A 30 23.51 -48.17 -15.70
CA SER A 30 22.71 -48.75 -16.76
C SER A 30 21.96 -47.69 -17.59
N ALA A 31 22.23 -46.40 -17.37
CA ALA A 31 21.57 -45.33 -18.09
C ALA A 31 21.82 -45.32 -19.60
N THR A 32 22.98 -45.89 -20.03
CA THR A 32 23.33 -46.03 -21.44
C THR A 32 23.14 -47.44 -21.97
N SER A 33 22.86 -48.43 -21.10
CA SER A 33 22.70 -49.83 -21.45
C SER A 33 21.60 -50.43 -20.54
N GLN A 34 20.40 -50.56 -21.08
CA GLN A 34 19.29 -51.14 -20.34
C GLN A 34 19.56 -52.63 -20.12
N TYR A 35 19.47 -53.09 -18.88
CA TYR A 35 19.48 -54.49 -18.50
C TYR A 35 18.07 -55.02 -18.29
N GLY A 36 17.71 -56.07 -18.99
CA GLY A 36 16.34 -56.64 -18.95
C GLY A 36 15.37 -55.97 -19.94
N THR A 37 14.17 -56.49 -20.00
CA THR A 37 13.12 -56.03 -20.90
C THR A 37 11.79 -55.88 -20.18
N GLY A 38 10.92 -55.00 -20.68
CA GLY A 38 9.60 -54.74 -20.10
C GLY A 38 9.62 -54.10 -18.75
N PRO A 39 8.66 -54.37 -17.85
CA PRO A 39 8.54 -53.72 -16.54
C PRO A 39 9.70 -53.95 -15.57
N LEU A 40 10.55 -54.92 -15.84
CA LEU A 40 11.73 -55.24 -15.03
C LEU A 40 13.05 -54.72 -15.61
N ALA A 41 12.97 -53.85 -16.61
CA ALA A 41 14.15 -53.21 -17.16
C ALA A 41 14.85 -52.32 -16.14
N VAL A 42 16.16 -52.52 -15.98
CA VAL A 42 17.00 -51.75 -15.03
C VAL A 42 17.72 -50.67 -15.80
N THR A 43 17.48 -49.37 -15.39
CA THR A 43 18.03 -48.17 -16.04
C THR A 43 18.64 -47.19 -15.04
N PHE A 44 19.34 -47.68 -14.01
CA PHE A 44 19.89 -46.85 -12.95
C PHE A 44 21.13 -46.10 -13.42
N GLY A 45 21.15 -44.78 -13.18
CA GLY A 45 22.32 -43.91 -13.42
C GLY A 45 23.09 -43.55 -12.15
N ALA A 46 22.57 -43.88 -10.98
CA ALA A 46 23.17 -43.56 -9.72
C ALA A 46 22.91 -44.65 -8.66
N GLU A 47 23.59 -44.57 -7.53
CA GLU A 47 23.27 -45.42 -6.40
C GLU A 47 21.85 -45.07 -5.88
N LEU A 48 21.02 -46.07 -5.72
CA LEU A 48 19.60 -45.92 -5.41
C LEU A 48 19.13 -47.01 -4.45
N ARG A 49 18.40 -46.60 -3.45
CA ARG A 49 17.56 -47.49 -2.61
C ARG A 49 16.20 -46.81 -2.52
N GLN A 50 15.26 -47.33 -3.30
CA GLN A 50 13.94 -46.73 -3.41
C GLN A 50 12.84 -47.81 -3.28
N LEU A 51 11.80 -47.40 -2.57
CA LEU A 51 10.57 -48.15 -2.42
C LEU A 51 9.40 -47.22 -2.75
N THR A 52 8.58 -47.59 -3.71
CA THR A 52 7.38 -46.85 -4.08
C THR A 52 6.17 -47.76 -4.21
N GLY A 53 4.98 -47.21 -4.01
CA GLY A 53 3.73 -47.98 -4.15
C GLY A 53 2.52 -47.12 -3.74
N THR A 54 1.37 -47.77 -3.74
CA THR A 54 0.14 -47.25 -3.13
C THR A 54 -0.19 -48.12 -1.91
N ALA A 55 -0.53 -47.54 -0.80
CA ALA A 55 -0.86 -48.26 0.42
C ALA A 55 -2.21 -47.80 0.99
N THR A 56 -2.95 -48.77 1.51
CA THR A 56 -4.10 -48.52 2.37
C THR A 56 -3.84 -49.13 3.74
N LEU A 57 -3.86 -48.31 4.76
CA LEU A 57 -3.76 -48.70 6.16
C LEU A 57 -5.12 -48.51 6.80
N ASN A 58 -5.59 -49.53 7.50
CA ASN A 58 -6.82 -49.49 8.28
C ASN A 58 -6.55 -50.00 9.69
N ILE A 59 -6.93 -49.25 10.69
CA ILE A 59 -6.84 -49.62 12.11
C ILE A 59 -8.24 -49.51 12.70
N ALA A 60 -8.88 -50.64 12.92
CA ALA A 60 -10.21 -50.80 13.53
C ALA A 60 -11.33 -49.94 12.86
N GLY A 61 -11.14 -49.49 11.61
CA GLY A 61 -12.05 -48.55 10.98
C GLY A 61 -11.95 -47.10 11.51
N ALA A 62 -11.30 -46.87 12.60
CA ALA A 62 -11.19 -45.56 13.26
C ALA A 62 -10.07 -44.70 12.72
N LEU A 63 -9.01 -45.31 12.15
CA LEU A 63 -7.96 -44.65 11.43
C LEU A 63 -7.78 -45.35 10.09
N GLN A 64 -8.04 -44.62 9.01
CA GLN A 64 -7.76 -45.10 7.65
C GLN A 64 -6.84 -44.11 6.96
N ILE A 65 -5.81 -44.60 6.30
CA ILE A 65 -4.91 -43.78 5.49
C ILE A 65 -4.75 -44.49 4.15
N HIS A 66 -4.95 -43.76 3.07
CA HIS A 66 -4.80 -44.23 1.69
C HIS A 66 -3.98 -43.22 0.89
N GLY A 67 -3.05 -43.73 0.03
CA GLY A 67 -2.28 -42.88 -0.86
C GLY A 67 -1.04 -43.54 -1.43
N GLY A 68 -0.48 -42.92 -2.44
CA GLY A 68 0.83 -43.25 -2.97
C GLY A 68 1.93 -42.95 -1.95
N PHE A 69 2.97 -43.73 -1.89
CA PHE A 69 4.13 -43.51 -1.04
C PHE A 69 5.44 -43.71 -1.78
N ALA A 70 6.47 -43.00 -1.33
CA ALA A 70 7.83 -43.20 -1.79
C ALA A 70 8.81 -43.05 -0.62
N PHE A 71 9.79 -43.94 -0.58
CA PHE A 71 10.92 -43.87 0.32
C PHE A 71 12.21 -43.96 -0.50
N SER A 72 13.19 -43.12 -0.22
CA SER A 72 14.50 -43.21 -0.86
C SER A 72 15.60 -42.87 0.13
N GLN A 73 16.70 -43.58 0.08
CA GLN A 73 17.90 -43.28 0.86
C GLN A 73 19.10 -43.26 -0.07
N SER A 74 19.85 -42.16 0.00
CA SER A 74 21.15 -42.06 -0.65
C SER A 74 22.18 -42.78 0.21
N SER A 75 22.89 -43.75 -0.36
CA SER A 75 24.04 -44.40 0.27
C SER A 75 25.30 -43.57 0.06
N THR A 76 25.40 -42.78 -0.99
CA THR A 76 26.51 -41.89 -1.26
C THR A 76 26.21 -40.52 -0.62
N PRO A 77 27.11 -40.00 0.21
CA PRO A 77 26.92 -38.69 0.79
C PRO A 77 26.94 -37.57 -0.27
N SER A 78 26.01 -36.62 -0.17
CA SER A 78 26.00 -35.41 -0.96
C SER A 78 26.66 -34.27 -0.21
N SER A 79 27.35 -33.37 -0.92
CA SER A 79 27.80 -32.11 -0.32
C SER A 79 26.61 -31.14 -0.26
N ILE A 80 26.22 -30.73 0.91
CA ILE A 80 25.18 -29.74 1.14
C ILE A 80 25.80 -28.42 1.61
N THR A 81 25.30 -27.31 1.08
CA THR A 81 25.62 -25.95 1.56
C THR A 81 24.53 -25.52 2.54
N LEU A 82 24.91 -24.93 3.67
CA LEU A 82 23.95 -24.45 4.65
C LEU A 82 23.48 -23.03 4.35
N SER A 83 22.43 -22.59 5.01
CA SER A 83 21.77 -21.29 4.82
C SER A 83 22.66 -20.07 5.14
N ASN A 84 23.76 -20.26 5.92
CA ASN A 84 24.79 -19.24 6.11
C ASN A 84 25.68 -19.00 4.87
N ASN A 85 25.51 -19.80 3.82
CA ASN A 85 26.22 -19.76 2.54
C ASN A 85 27.73 -19.99 2.59
N ALA A 86 28.27 -20.29 3.77
CA ALA A 86 29.71 -20.49 4.00
C ALA A 86 30.04 -21.94 4.40
N THR A 87 29.13 -22.60 5.14
CA THR A 87 29.35 -23.94 5.66
C THR A 87 28.87 -24.98 4.65
N GLN A 88 29.78 -25.90 4.28
CA GLN A 88 29.46 -27.09 3.51
C GLN A 88 29.61 -28.34 4.39
N LYS A 89 28.71 -29.29 4.22
CA LYS A 89 28.73 -30.58 4.94
C LYS A 89 28.49 -31.73 3.99
N SER A 90 29.22 -32.82 4.20
CA SER A 90 28.88 -34.09 3.57
C SER A 90 27.78 -34.77 4.39
N ALA A 91 26.64 -35.04 3.80
CA ALA A 91 25.46 -35.61 4.44
C ALA A 91 24.81 -36.71 3.61
N ARG A 92 24.22 -37.69 4.28
CA ARG A 92 23.33 -38.67 3.69
C ARG A 92 21.92 -38.13 3.66
N VAL A 93 21.23 -38.32 2.56
CA VAL A 93 19.84 -37.87 2.36
C VAL A 93 18.91 -39.08 2.45
N THR A 94 17.92 -38.98 3.29
CA THR A 94 16.80 -39.93 3.35
C THR A 94 15.54 -39.15 3.04
N THR A 95 14.77 -39.62 2.07
CA THR A 95 13.49 -38.99 1.72
C THR A 95 12.34 -39.95 1.95
N PHE A 96 11.23 -39.44 2.41
CA PHE A 96 9.96 -40.17 2.38
C PHE A 96 8.84 -39.23 1.98
N ALA A 97 7.88 -39.75 1.26
CA ALA A 97 6.81 -38.91 0.73
C ALA A 97 5.53 -39.71 0.53
N PHE A 98 4.42 -38.97 0.48
CA PHE A 98 3.10 -39.46 0.13
C PHE A 98 2.48 -38.55 -0.91
N ASP A 99 1.64 -39.12 -1.81
CA ASP A 99 0.87 -38.38 -2.79
C ASP A 99 -0.55 -38.94 -2.89
N GLY A 100 -1.53 -38.06 -3.13
CA GLY A 100 -2.94 -38.43 -3.07
C GLY A 100 -3.37 -38.97 -1.70
N LEU A 101 -2.69 -38.51 -0.63
CA LEU A 101 -2.95 -38.95 0.72
C LEU A 101 -4.35 -38.53 1.16
N SER A 102 -5.16 -39.50 1.51
CA SER A 102 -6.44 -39.29 2.19
C SER A 102 -6.41 -40.03 3.54
N ALA A 103 -6.82 -39.35 4.59
CA ALA A 103 -6.81 -39.94 5.92
C ALA A 103 -8.13 -39.63 6.63
N PHE A 104 -8.71 -40.64 7.23
CA PHE A 104 -9.91 -40.54 8.03
C PHE A 104 -9.61 -40.91 9.48
N PHE A 105 -10.12 -40.13 10.41
CA PHE A 105 -10.03 -40.32 11.86
C PHE A 105 -11.42 -40.19 12.46
N GLY A 106 -12.00 -41.28 12.96
CA GLY A 106 -13.36 -41.21 13.50
C GLY A 106 -13.99 -42.57 13.65
N ASP A 107 -15.32 -42.58 13.71
CA ASP A 107 -16.13 -43.77 13.71
C ASP A 107 -16.47 -44.15 12.25
N GLY A 108 -15.79 -45.23 11.77
CA GLY A 108 -15.77 -45.64 10.35
C GLY A 108 -16.06 -47.09 10.14
N PRO A 109 -15.64 -47.68 9.01
CA PRO A 109 -14.71 -47.13 8.00
C PRO A 109 -15.35 -46.06 7.08
N TYR A 110 -14.57 -45.05 6.72
CA TYR A 110 -14.99 -44.06 5.71
C TYR A 110 -14.68 -44.53 4.30
N PHE A 111 -13.43 -45.00 4.08
CA PHE A 111 -13.02 -45.57 2.81
C PHE A 111 -13.44 -47.06 2.77
N VAL A 112 -14.28 -47.39 1.85
CA VAL A 112 -14.77 -48.75 1.60
C VAL A 112 -14.58 -49.13 0.13
N ASP A 113 -14.08 -50.35 -0.12
CA ASP A 113 -14.01 -50.90 -1.48
C ASP A 113 -15.45 -51.27 -1.88
N SER A 114 -16.18 -50.35 -2.49
CA SER A 114 -17.57 -50.53 -2.89
C SER A 114 -17.71 -51.24 -4.24
N THR A 115 -16.66 -51.24 -5.02
CA THR A 115 -16.60 -51.94 -6.32
C THR A 115 -16.19 -53.41 -6.18
N GLY A 116 -15.50 -53.76 -5.06
CA GLY A 116 -15.02 -55.13 -4.80
C GLY A 116 -13.80 -55.53 -5.63
N ASP A 117 -13.05 -54.58 -6.16
CA ASP A 117 -11.86 -54.79 -6.96
C ASP A 117 -10.58 -54.93 -6.15
N GLY A 118 -10.65 -54.70 -4.83
CA GLY A 118 -9.54 -54.79 -3.87
C GLY A 118 -8.72 -53.51 -3.82
N LEU A 119 -9.16 -52.42 -4.46
CA LEU A 119 -8.56 -51.08 -4.41
C LEU A 119 -9.52 -50.13 -3.66
N ILE A 120 -9.01 -49.02 -3.22
CA ILE A 120 -9.81 -47.88 -2.76
C ILE A 120 -9.39 -46.70 -3.63
N ASP A 121 -10.27 -46.26 -4.51
CA ASP A 121 -9.97 -45.15 -5.44
C ASP A 121 -11.22 -44.30 -5.74
N SER A 122 -11.18 -43.51 -6.80
CA SER A 122 -12.27 -42.60 -7.18
C SER A 122 -13.52 -43.29 -7.69
N SER A 123 -13.46 -44.63 -7.98
CA SER A 123 -14.61 -45.44 -8.36
C SER A 123 -15.43 -45.92 -7.16
N ASP A 124 -14.88 -45.80 -5.95
CA ASP A 124 -15.54 -46.18 -4.71
C ASP A 124 -16.39 -45.09 -4.12
N THR A 125 -17.47 -45.47 -3.45
CA THR A 125 -18.37 -44.58 -2.74
C THR A 125 -18.03 -44.61 -1.25
N PRO A 126 -17.71 -43.44 -0.63
CA PRO A 126 -17.44 -43.37 0.79
C PRO A 126 -18.64 -43.82 1.63
N SER A 127 -18.40 -44.36 2.82
CA SER A 127 -19.47 -44.77 3.73
C SER A 127 -20.22 -43.54 4.28
N ALA A 128 -21.52 -43.49 4.00
CA ALA A 128 -22.39 -42.41 4.51
C ALA A 128 -22.61 -42.46 6.02
N SER A 129 -22.28 -43.59 6.69
CA SER A 129 -22.43 -43.76 8.14
C SER A 129 -21.18 -43.37 8.94
N ALA A 130 -20.08 -43.09 8.25
CA ALA A 130 -18.85 -42.69 8.91
C ALA A 130 -18.96 -41.28 9.50
N SER A 131 -18.38 -41.11 10.68
CA SER A 131 -18.41 -39.82 11.41
C SER A 131 -17.03 -39.53 11.99
N GLY A 132 -16.43 -38.42 11.54
CA GLY A 132 -15.07 -38.09 11.98
C GLY A 132 -14.42 -36.96 11.18
N LEU A 133 -13.09 -36.91 11.23
CA LEU A 133 -12.25 -35.97 10.52
C LEU A 133 -11.71 -36.64 9.24
N LEU A 134 -11.97 -36.02 8.10
CA LEU A 134 -11.43 -36.42 6.80
C LEU A 134 -10.43 -35.40 6.29
N LEU A 135 -9.23 -35.87 5.97
CA LEU A 135 -8.19 -35.14 5.24
C LEU A 135 -8.16 -35.68 3.81
N SER A 136 -8.31 -34.82 2.83
CA SER A 136 -8.48 -35.25 1.43
C SER A 136 -7.37 -34.72 0.52
N ASN A 137 -6.87 -35.64 -0.32
CA ASN A 137 -5.92 -35.35 -1.40
C ASN A 137 -4.68 -34.58 -0.88
N GLY A 138 -4.06 -35.14 0.16
CA GLY A 138 -2.85 -34.59 0.74
C GLY A 138 -1.60 -35.03 -0.03
N ARG A 139 -0.57 -34.21 0.07
CA ARG A 139 0.80 -34.53 -0.32
C ARG A 139 1.73 -34.22 0.84
N LEU A 140 2.69 -35.10 1.08
CA LEU A 140 3.74 -34.88 2.05
C LEU A 140 5.06 -35.32 1.43
N ALA A 141 6.08 -34.48 1.51
CA ALA A 141 7.44 -34.82 1.18
C ALA A 141 8.37 -34.37 2.31
N VAL A 142 9.29 -35.21 2.69
CA VAL A 142 10.29 -34.96 3.70
C VAL A 142 11.67 -35.32 3.17
N ALA A 143 12.62 -34.43 3.30
CA ALA A 143 14.04 -34.69 3.09
C ALA A 143 14.79 -34.53 4.41
N TYR A 144 15.46 -35.57 4.86
CA TYR A 144 16.20 -35.64 6.10
C TYR A 144 17.69 -35.86 5.83
N PHE A 145 18.53 -34.97 6.36
CA PHE A 145 19.96 -34.93 6.10
C PHE A 145 20.73 -35.28 7.37
N THR A 146 21.56 -36.29 7.27
CA THR A 146 22.44 -36.76 8.36
C THR A 146 23.88 -36.55 7.95
N PRO A 147 24.63 -35.63 8.62
CA PRO A 147 26.06 -35.50 8.37
C PRO A 147 26.81 -36.84 8.53
N VAL A 148 27.80 -37.04 7.70
CA VAL A 148 28.62 -38.30 7.69
C VAL A 148 29.56 -38.33 8.88
N SER A 149 30.02 -37.17 9.35
CA SER A 149 30.86 -37.07 10.52
C SER A 149 30.14 -37.59 11.77
N THR A 150 30.67 -38.59 12.44
CA THR A 150 30.09 -39.18 13.64
C THR A 150 30.10 -38.22 14.84
N THR A 151 30.90 -37.18 14.80
CA THR A 151 30.98 -36.13 15.84
C THR A 151 30.00 -35.00 15.60
N ASP A 152 29.44 -34.91 14.40
CA ASP A 152 28.44 -33.89 14.03
C ASP A 152 27.03 -34.40 14.37
N THR A 153 26.45 -33.88 15.45
CA THR A 153 25.11 -34.23 15.91
C THR A 153 24.00 -33.37 15.28
N ALA A 154 24.34 -32.42 14.40
CA ALA A 154 23.36 -31.64 13.66
C ALA A 154 22.53 -32.54 12.73
N ARG A 155 21.26 -32.24 12.61
CA ARG A 155 20.34 -32.89 11.68
C ARG A 155 19.55 -31.78 10.97
N TYR A 156 19.40 -31.91 9.67
CA TYR A 156 18.65 -30.96 8.86
C TYR A 156 17.48 -31.67 8.21
N TYR A 157 16.39 -30.97 8.09
CA TYR A 157 15.19 -31.51 7.45
C TYR A 157 14.39 -30.45 6.74
N ALA A 158 13.84 -30.83 5.60
CA ALA A 158 12.88 -30.04 4.87
C ALA A 158 11.58 -30.81 4.75
N VAL A 159 10.49 -30.11 4.88
CA VAL A 159 9.13 -30.68 4.78
C VAL A 159 8.33 -29.80 3.84
N GLN A 160 7.59 -30.42 2.93
CA GLN A 160 6.56 -29.81 2.13
C GLN A 160 5.31 -30.68 2.26
N ALA A 161 4.24 -30.11 2.77
CA ALA A 161 2.95 -30.76 2.86
C ALA A 161 1.86 -29.84 2.28
N SER A 162 0.93 -30.44 1.58
CA SER A 162 -0.29 -29.79 1.13
C SER A 162 -1.48 -30.69 1.36
N LEU A 163 -2.66 -30.09 1.47
CA LEU A 163 -3.91 -30.79 1.69
C LEU A 163 -5.01 -30.02 0.95
N ALA A 164 -5.78 -30.71 0.11
CA ALA A 164 -6.80 -30.02 -0.67
C ALA A 164 -7.95 -29.56 0.20
N ALA A 165 -8.43 -30.41 1.10
CA ALA A 165 -9.56 -30.06 1.96
C ALA A 165 -9.51 -30.83 3.30
N ILE A 166 -10.15 -30.24 4.31
CA ILE A 166 -10.51 -30.87 5.58
C ILE A 166 -12.04 -30.85 5.66
N SER A 167 -12.63 -31.99 6.00
CA SER A 167 -14.09 -32.08 6.23
C SER A 167 -14.40 -32.93 7.44
N LEU A 168 -15.63 -32.84 7.92
CA LEU A 168 -16.13 -33.52 9.12
C LEU A 168 -17.37 -34.36 8.77
N PRO A 169 -17.23 -35.42 7.94
CA PRO A 169 -18.35 -36.26 7.54
C PRO A 169 -19.05 -36.86 8.77
N GLY A 170 -20.38 -36.87 8.77
CA GLY A 170 -21.21 -37.40 9.87
C GLY A 170 -21.17 -36.61 11.17
N LEU A 171 -20.36 -35.60 11.28
CA LEU A 171 -20.36 -34.62 12.35
C LEU A 171 -21.08 -33.35 11.91
N VAL A 172 -20.91 -32.23 12.60
CA VAL A 172 -21.55 -30.96 12.25
C VAL A 172 -21.13 -30.57 10.83
N ASP A 173 -22.09 -30.36 9.93
CA ASP A 173 -21.84 -29.76 8.63
C ASP A 173 -21.63 -28.26 8.81
N LEU A 174 -20.39 -27.88 9.11
CA LEU A 174 -20.00 -26.46 9.27
C LEU A 174 -20.21 -25.63 8.00
N SER A 175 -20.44 -26.27 6.85
CA SER A 175 -20.68 -25.54 5.60
C SER A 175 -22.10 -24.99 5.50
N ASN A 176 -23.06 -25.59 6.21
CA ASN A 176 -24.49 -25.24 6.16
C ASN A 176 -25.10 -24.83 7.51
N ASP A 177 -24.28 -24.67 8.56
CA ASP A 177 -24.78 -24.16 9.84
C ASP A 177 -25.21 -22.69 9.69
N THR A 178 -26.43 -22.35 10.08
CA THR A 178 -26.98 -21.00 9.94
C THR A 178 -26.40 -20.02 10.95
N THR A 179 -25.76 -20.51 12.03
CA THR A 179 -25.17 -19.67 13.06
C THR A 179 -23.68 -19.51 12.92
N PHE A 180 -22.99 -20.54 12.41
CA PHE A 180 -21.54 -20.52 12.19
C PHE A 180 -21.16 -21.52 11.12
N ALA A 181 -20.59 -21.05 10.04
CA ALA A 181 -20.01 -21.90 9.00
C ALA A 181 -18.55 -21.51 8.76
N LEU A 182 -17.68 -22.50 8.65
CA LEU A 182 -16.28 -22.33 8.32
C LEU A 182 -15.87 -23.42 7.33
N THR A 183 -15.44 -23.01 6.15
CA THR A 183 -14.84 -23.91 5.15
C THR A 183 -13.44 -23.43 4.82
N ALA A 184 -12.54 -24.35 4.54
CA ALA A 184 -11.19 -24.00 4.10
C ALA A 184 -10.60 -25.10 3.23
N SER A 185 -9.77 -24.70 2.26
CA SER A 185 -9.11 -25.57 1.31
C SER A 185 -7.76 -25.05 0.89
N GLY A 186 -6.94 -25.90 0.26
CA GLY A 186 -5.62 -25.52 -0.21
C GLY A 186 -4.63 -25.26 0.94
N TYR A 187 -4.60 -26.16 1.92
CA TYR A 187 -3.63 -26.07 3.02
C TYR A 187 -2.23 -26.38 2.52
N ARG A 188 -1.25 -25.58 2.98
CA ARG A 188 0.15 -25.79 2.67
C ARG A 188 1.01 -25.57 3.91
N ILE A 189 1.90 -26.51 4.18
CA ILE A 189 2.85 -26.46 5.29
C ILE A 189 4.24 -26.69 4.72
N GLU A 190 5.15 -25.80 4.99
CA GLU A 190 6.52 -25.89 4.53
C GLU A 190 7.47 -25.60 5.67
N PHE A 191 8.53 -26.38 5.74
CA PHE A 191 9.55 -26.25 6.75
C PHE A 191 10.93 -26.52 6.15
N ASN A 192 11.90 -25.71 6.49
CA ASN A 192 13.32 -25.99 6.25
C ASN A 192 14.12 -25.56 7.48
N GLY A 193 14.82 -26.50 8.11
CA GLY A 193 15.51 -26.22 9.35
C GLY A 193 16.36 -27.39 9.84
N GLY A 194 16.68 -27.35 11.10
CA GLY A 194 17.44 -28.40 11.74
C GLY A 194 17.13 -28.54 13.23
N ASN A 195 17.75 -29.54 13.88
CA ASN A 195 17.67 -29.71 15.30
C ASN A 195 18.48 -28.63 16.04
N THR A 196 18.50 -28.66 17.38
CA THR A 196 19.23 -27.67 18.21
C THR A 196 20.72 -27.58 17.86
N ALA A 197 21.35 -28.72 17.50
CA ALA A 197 22.76 -28.75 17.08
C ALA A 197 23.02 -28.11 15.73
N ALA A 198 21.99 -27.86 14.91
CA ALA A 198 22.10 -27.09 13.67
C ALA A 198 22.21 -25.58 13.91
N ASN A 199 21.99 -25.09 15.13
CA ASN A 199 22.12 -23.69 15.54
C ASN A 199 21.37 -22.69 14.65
N GLY A 200 20.17 -23.07 14.18
CA GLY A 200 19.34 -22.26 13.29
C GLY A 200 19.66 -22.37 11.80
N ASP A 201 20.75 -23.05 11.42
CA ASP A 201 21.06 -23.30 10.02
C ASP A 201 20.10 -24.33 9.39
N ALA A 202 19.88 -24.22 8.13
CA ALA A 202 19.09 -25.11 7.27
C ALA A 202 19.86 -25.44 6.00
N VAL A 203 19.39 -26.37 5.20
CA VAL A 203 19.96 -26.64 3.87
C VAL A 203 19.59 -25.53 2.91
N ASN A 204 20.57 -24.98 2.21
CA ASN A 204 20.36 -24.14 1.06
C ASN A 204 20.32 -25.01 -0.20
N PHE A 205 19.12 -25.36 -0.67
CA PHE A 205 18.93 -26.24 -1.79
C PHE A 205 19.45 -25.64 -3.09
N ALA A 206 19.23 -24.34 -3.29
CA ALA A 206 19.67 -23.63 -4.48
C ALA A 206 21.17 -23.71 -4.72
N ARG A 207 21.97 -23.84 -3.64
CA ARG A 207 23.42 -24.02 -3.71
C ARG A 207 23.87 -25.47 -3.57
N SER A 208 23.08 -26.31 -2.91
CA SER A 208 23.44 -27.71 -2.69
C SER A 208 23.23 -28.58 -3.93
N TYR A 209 22.28 -28.18 -4.78
CA TYR A 209 21.85 -28.92 -5.97
C TYR A 209 21.95 -28.07 -7.24
N GLU A 210 22.90 -27.14 -7.32
CA GLU A 210 23.12 -26.31 -8.50
C GLU A 210 23.32 -27.14 -9.77
N THR A 211 22.72 -26.72 -10.88
CA THR A 211 22.88 -27.37 -12.18
C THR A 211 24.20 -26.99 -12.85
N ALA A 212 24.76 -25.82 -12.51
CA ALA A 212 26.06 -25.34 -12.93
C ALA A 212 26.74 -24.57 -11.79
N SER A 213 28.07 -24.46 -11.80
CA SER A 213 28.81 -23.75 -10.75
C SER A 213 28.33 -22.31 -10.61
N ASN A 214 27.91 -21.93 -9.39
CA ASN A 214 27.38 -20.62 -9.03
C ASN A 214 26.05 -20.20 -9.68
N ALA A 215 25.30 -21.11 -10.29
CA ALA A 215 23.98 -20.82 -10.87
C ALA A 215 22.93 -20.50 -9.80
N ARG A 216 23.07 -21.07 -8.58
CA ARG A 216 22.13 -20.92 -7.44
C ARG A 216 20.69 -21.26 -7.78
N ASP A 217 20.50 -22.19 -8.72
CA ASP A 217 19.22 -22.61 -9.28
C ASP A 217 18.84 -24.04 -8.87
N GLY A 218 19.60 -24.62 -7.94
CA GLY A 218 19.48 -26.02 -7.55
C GLY A 218 18.18 -26.32 -6.80
N ALA A 219 17.71 -27.54 -6.97
CA ALA A 219 16.55 -28.08 -6.26
C ALA A 219 16.69 -29.60 -6.07
N LEU A 220 16.21 -30.08 -4.91
CA LEU A 220 16.09 -31.50 -4.66
C LEU A 220 14.70 -31.98 -5.11
N GLN A 221 14.67 -32.92 -6.03
CA GLN A 221 13.44 -33.62 -6.42
C GLN A 221 13.25 -34.84 -5.52
N VAL A 222 12.13 -34.87 -4.80
CA VAL A 222 11.74 -35.99 -3.93
C VAL A 222 10.54 -36.67 -4.55
N ALA A 223 10.72 -37.94 -4.99
CA ALA A 223 9.60 -38.73 -5.49
C ALA A 223 8.51 -38.83 -4.42
N THR A 224 7.26 -38.58 -4.77
CA THR A 224 6.08 -38.68 -3.89
C THR A 224 5.24 -39.87 -4.22
N SER A 225 5.36 -40.36 -5.46
CA SER A 225 4.80 -41.60 -5.97
C SER A 225 5.66 -42.11 -7.13
N PRO A 226 5.35 -43.21 -7.80
CA PRO A 226 6.10 -43.63 -8.98
C PRO A 226 6.25 -42.61 -10.09
N ASN A 227 5.30 -41.67 -10.22
CA ASN A 227 5.21 -40.71 -11.32
C ASN A 227 5.18 -39.24 -10.90
N THR A 228 5.22 -38.93 -9.62
CA THR A 228 5.14 -37.56 -9.10
C THR A 228 6.29 -37.27 -8.18
N SER A 229 6.68 -36.00 -8.09
CA SER A 229 7.73 -35.53 -7.17
C SER A 229 7.37 -34.19 -6.56
N ALA A 230 7.93 -33.92 -5.39
CA ALA A 230 7.95 -32.60 -4.73
C ALA A 230 9.32 -31.96 -4.94
N THR A 231 9.36 -30.64 -5.04
CA THR A 231 10.58 -29.89 -5.32
C THR A 231 10.96 -29.03 -4.11
N PHE A 232 12.11 -29.29 -3.53
CA PHE A 232 12.68 -28.47 -2.45
C PHE A 232 13.71 -27.50 -3.05
N ASN A 233 13.45 -26.20 -2.94
CA ASN A 233 14.30 -25.12 -3.45
C ASN A 233 14.58 -24.04 -2.40
N TYR A 234 14.33 -24.32 -1.13
CA TYR A 234 14.53 -23.37 -0.03
C TYR A 234 16.00 -22.94 0.08
N THR A 235 16.23 -21.66 0.37
CA THR A 235 17.58 -21.10 0.53
C THR A 235 17.95 -20.77 1.97
N SER A 236 16.97 -20.72 2.87
CA SER A 236 17.14 -20.33 4.27
C SER A 236 16.26 -21.16 5.19
N SER A 237 16.49 -21.04 6.49
CA SER A 237 15.59 -21.58 7.51
C SER A 237 14.23 -20.88 7.42
N MET A 238 13.17 -21.66 7.28
CA MET A 238 11.80 -21.15 7.17
C MET A 238 10.75 -22.13 7.72
N GLN A 239 9.65 -21.55 8.15
CA GLN A 239 8.43 -22.24 8.53
C GLN A 239 7.28 -21.49 7.92
N ARG A 240 6.42 -22.16 7.15
CA ARG A 240 5.26 -21.56 6.50
C ARG A 240 4.04 -22.43 6.70
N VAL A 241 2.93 -21.77 7.03
CA VAL A 241 1.58 -22.36 6.97
C VAL A 241 0.72 -21.43 6.17
N ALA A 242 0.03 -21.97 5.17
CA ALA A 242 -0.88 -21.21 4.35
C ALA A 242 -2.19 -21.97 4.12
N ILE A 243 -3.26 -21.23 3.94
CA ILE A 243 -4.57 -21.68 3.51
C ILE A 243 -4.90 -20.86 2.26
N GLU A 244 -5.19 -21.51 1.16
CA GLU A 244 -5.44 -20.83 -0.11
C GLU A 244 -6.81 -20.18 -0.13
N HIS A 245 -7.81 -20.88 0.39
CA HIS A 245 -9.19 -20.41 0.46
C HIS A 245 -9.80 -20.77 1.81
N ALA A 246 -10.36 -19.78 2.48
CA ALA A 246 -11.18 -19.95 3.66
C ALA A 246 -12.44 -19.08 3.51
N MET A 247 -13.56 -19.58 3.95
CA MET A 247 -14.83 -18.85 4.05
C MET A 247 -15.35 -18.98 5.46
N LEU A 248 -15.66 -17.86 6.08
CA LEU A 248 -16.25 -17.75 7.41
C LEU A 248 -17.59 -17.03 7.31
N ARG A 249 -18.61 -17.63 7.86
CA ARG A 249 -19.92 -17.03 8.07
C ARG A 249 -20.27 -17.08 9.56
N ILE A 250 -20.72 -15.96 10.12
CA ILE A 250 -21.22 -15.90 11.50
C ILE A 250 -22.64 -15.33 11.43
N ALA A 251 -23.62 -16.20 11.66
CA ALA A 251 -25.02 -15.94 11.44
C ALA A 251 -25.24 -15.30 10.04
N ASP A 252 -26.11 -14.31 9.93
CA ASP A 252 -26.35 -13.58 8.70
C ASP A 252 -25.71 -12.18 8.70
N TYR A 253 -24.69 -11.98 9.54
CA TYR A 253 -24.13 -10.65 9.80
C TYR A 253 -22.66 -10.50 9.42
N VAL A 254 -21.85 -11.54 9.50
CA VAL A 254 -20.42 -11.46 9.15
C VAL A 254 -20.10 -12.54 8.14
N TYR A 255 -19.53 -12.12 7.03
CA TYR A 255 -19.02 -12.96 5.96
C TYR A 255 -17.59 -12.55 5.65
N ALA A 256 -16.67 -13.50 5.69
CA ALA A 256 -15.29 -13.28 5.33
C ALA A 256 -14.80 -14.44 4.46
N SER A 257 -14.12 -14.13 3.38
CA SER A 257 -13.43 -15.13 2.54
C SER A 257 -12.04 -14.63 2.18
N GLY A 258 -11.13 -15.55 1.84
CA GLY A 258 -9.78 -15.23 1.36
C GLY A 258 -8.76 -16.28 1.75
N GLY A 259 -7.51 -16.09 1.32
CA GLY A 259 -6.37 -16.89 1.72
C GLY A 259 -5.61 -16.27 2.87
N PHE A 260 -4.87 -17.09 3.61
CA PHE A 260 -4.07 -16.66 4.75
C PHE A 260 -2.73 -17.40 4.77
N ALA A 261 -1.66 -16.71 5.16
CA ALA A 261 -0.36 -17.32 5.34
C ALA A 261 0.38 -16.75 6.55
N VAL A 262 1.13 -17.61 7.23
CA VAL A 262 2.10 -17.21 8.24
C VAL A 262 3.44 -17.79 7.86
N THR A 263 4.45 -16.94 7.74
CA THR A 263 5.81 -17.35 7.40
C THR A 263 6.77 -16.83 8.46
N ARG A 264 7.58 -17.74 9.03
CA ARG A 264 8.72 -17.40 9.86
C ARG A 264 9.98 -17.82 9.13
N GLN A 265 10.94 -16.89 9.01
CA GLN A 265 12.21 -17.19 8.35
C GLN A 265 13.35 -16.34 8.94
N GLN A 266 14.55 -16.85 8.81
CA GLN A 266 15.76 -16.08 9.05
C GLN A 266 16.26 -15.54 7.73
N MET A 267 16.59 -14.24 7.67
CA MET A 267 17.08 -13.60 6.45
C MET A 267 18.06 -12.49 6.75
N SER A 268 18.91 -12.18 5.78
CA SER A 268 19.78 -11.00 5.83
C SER A 268 19.10 -9.85 5.12
N VAL A 269 19.01 -8.70 5.78
CA VAL A 269 18.43 -7.47 5.22
C VAL A 269 19.44 -6.34 5.30
N LYS A 270 19.33 -5.38 4.40
CA LYS A 270 20.06 -4.12 4.47
C LYS A 270 19.18 -3.03 5.07
N LEU A 271 19.77 -2.14 5.81
CA LEU A 271 19.10 -1.01 6.44
C LEU A 271 19.17 0.24 5.56
N SER A 272 18.29 1.20 5.84
CA SER A 272 18.16 2.47 5.12
C SER A 272 19.24 3.51 5.51
N ASP A 273 20.20 3.14 6.35
CA ASP A 273 21.35 3.99 6.65
C ASP A 273 22.27 4.17 5.43
N ALA A 274 23.06 5.24 5.41
CA ALA A 274 23.94 5.58 4.28
C ALA A 274 24.94 4.47 3.91
N LEU A 275 25.24 3.54 4.82
CA LEU A 275 26.14 2.41 4.60
C LEU A 275 25.41 1.15 4.15
N HIS A 276 24.09 1.16 4.07
CA HIS A 276 23.25 -0.02 3.84
C HIS A 276 23.70 -1.21 4.71
N THR A 277 23.80 -0.96 6.01
CA THR A 277 24.29 -1.92 6.98
C THR A 277 23.52 -3.23 6.88
N THR A 278 24.22 -4.33 6.65
CA THR A 278 23.61 -5.66 6.57
C THR A 278 23.40 -6.24 7.96
N VAL A 279 22.20 -6.68 8.25
CA VAL A 279 21.82 -7.33 9.51
C VAL A 279 21.06 -8.63 9.24
N SER A 280 21.32 -9.64 10.09
CA SER A 280 20.52 -10.86 10.07
C SER A 280 19.33 -10.71 11.02
N VAL A 281 18.14 -11.05 10.53
CA VAL A 281 16.88 -10.93 11.27
C VAL A 281 16.09 -12.23 11.25
N ASN A 282 15.34 -12.46 12.34
CA ASN A 282 14.23 -13.39 12.35
C ASN A 282 12.98 -12.63 11.96
N ALA A 283 12.41 -12.94 10.82
CA ALA A 283 11.21 -12.33 10.29
C ALA A 283 10.00 -13.24 10.51
N LEU A 284 8.90 -12.65 10.99
CA LEU A 284 7.59 -13.26 11.08
C LEU A 284 6.63 -12.43 10.21
N THR A 285 6.08 -13.06 9.18
CA THR A 285 5.18 -12.42 8.22
C THR A 285 3.79 -13.06 8.33
N PHE A 286 2.78 -12.23 8.47
CA PHE A 286 1.38 -12.57 8.34
C PHE A 286 0.87 -12.01 7.02
N GLY A 287 0.25 -12.85 6.20
CA GLY A 287 -0.35 -12.45 4.94
C GLY A 287 -1.81 -12.88 4.86
N ALA A 288 -2.62 -12.08 4.18
CA ALA A 288 -3.96 -12.44 3.75
C ALA A 288 -4.19 -11.89 2.34
N GLY A 289 -4.81 -12.68 1.49
CA GLY A 289 -4.99 -12.34 0.08
C GLY A 289 -6.39 -12.64 -0.43
N ASN A 290 -6.84 -11.83 -1.37
CA ASN A 290 -8.17 -11.89 -1.97
C ASN A 290 -9.28 -11.89 -0.89
N VAL A 291 -9.07 -11.11 0.19
CA VAL A 291 -10.00 -11.07 1.31
C VAL A 291 -11.23 -10.25 0.93
N ASN A 292 -12.38 -10.89 0.98
CA ASN A 292 -13.68 -10.25 0.93
C ASN A 292 -14.29 -10.30 2.32
N LEU A 293 -14.69 -9.16 2.85
CA LEU A 293 -15.28 -9.02 4.16
C LEU A 293 -16.58 -8.22 4.05
N PHE A 294 -17.65 -8.75 4.62
CA PHE A 294 -18.91 -8.06 4.77
C PHE A 294 -19.37 -8.10 6.22
N VAL A 295 -19.86 -6.96 6.71
CA VAL A 295 -20.49 -6.82 8.02
C VAL A 295 -21.78 -6.05 7.83
N GLY A 296 -22.91 -6.73 8.05
CA GLY A 296 -24.22 -6.13 7.82
C GLY A 296 -25.33 -7.17 7.83
N SER A 297 -26.47 -6.83 7.27
CA SER A 297 -27.59 -7.75 7.01
C SER A 297 -27.44 -8.29 5.58
N GLY A 298 -27.21 -9.56 5.41
CA GLY A 298 -26.90 -10.11 4.08
C GLY A 298 -26.92 -11.61 4.09
N PRO A 299 -26.22 -12.29 3.19
CA PRO A 299 -24.84 -12.05 2.72
C PRO A 299 -24.74 -11.04 1.56
N TYR A 300 -23.64 -10.31 1.47
CA TYR A 300 -23.29 -9.52 0.29
C TYR A 300 -22.51 -10.35 -0.72
N PHE A 301 -21.55 -11.12 -0.22
CA PHE A 301 -20.78 -12.07 -1.02
C PHE A 301 -21.46 -13.45 -1.00
N GLU A 302 -21.84 -13.93 -2.16
CA GLU A 302 -22.45 -15.25 -2.35
C GLU A 302 -21.64 -16.04 -3.37
N ASP A 303 -21.30 -17.30 -3.05
CA ASP A 303 -20.70 -18.26 -3.98
C ASP A 303 -21.80 -18.77 -4.94
N THR A 304 -22.05 -18.00 -6.00
CA THR A 304 -23.17 -18.22 -6.92
C THR A 304 -22.93 -19.37 -7.88
N ASP A 305 -21.68 -19.68 -8.18
CA ASP A 305 -21.29 -20.80 -9.03
C ASP A 305 -20.91 -22.08 -8.24
N GLN A 306 -20.96 -22.00 -6.90
CA GLN A 306 -20.71 -23.09 -5.95
C GLN A 306 -19.32 -23.75 -6.12
N ASN A 307 -18.33 -22.94 -6.50
CA ASN A 307 -16.94 -23.39 -6.63
C ASN A 307 -16.16 -23.38 -5.31
N GLY A 308 -16.78 -22.94 -4.21
CA GLY A 308 -16.16 -22.81 -2.88
C GLY A 308 -15.28 -21.58 -2.71
N ARG A 309 -15.42 -20.58 -3.57
CA ARG A 309 -14.66 -19.32 -3.57
C ARG A 309 -15.61 -18.15 -3.73
N ILE A 310 -15.13 -16.98 -3.36
CA ILE A 310 -15.77 -15.70 -3.72
C ILE A 310 -14.80 -14.97 -4.64
N ASP A 311 -15.17 -14.84 -5.90
CA ASP A 311 -14.33 -14.21 -6.92
C ASP A 311 -15.17 -13.41 -7.95
N THR A 312 -14.58 -13.05 -9.08
CA THR A 312 -15.23 -12.23 -10.11
C THR A 312 -16.33 -12.96 -10.91
N SER A 313 -16.47 -14.29 -10.76
CA SER A 313 -17.57 -15.05 -11.35
C SER A 313 -18.85 -14.96 -10.51
N ASP A 314 -18.72 -14.51 -9.26
CA ASP A 314 -19.85 -14.37 -8.36
C ASP A 314 -20.54 -13.00 -8.49
N THR A 315 -21.84 -13.01 -8.27
CA THR A 315 -22.65 -11.79 -8.31
C THR A 315 -22.99 -11.37 -6.88
N PRO A 316 -22.61 -10.16 -6.45
CA PRO A 316 -22.99 -9.68 -5.13
C PRO A 316 -24.51 -9.56 -4.95
N ASN A 317 -25.00 -9.91 -3.76
CA ASN A 317 -26.41 -9.78 -3.40
C ASN A 317 -26.79 -8.29 -3.23
N SER A 318 -27.69 -7.82 -4.10
CA SER A 318 -28.15 -6.43 -4.09
C SER A 318 -29.03 -6.06 -2.89
N ASP A 319 -29.58 -7.07 -2.19
CA ASP A 319 -30.47 -6.86 -1.04
C ASP A 319 -29.69 -6.78 0.29
N ALA A 320 -28.39 -7.00 0.24
CA ALA A 320 -27.53 -6.89 1.42
C ALA A 320 -27.31 -5.43 1.82
N VAL A 321 -27.35 -5.18 3.15
CA VAL A 321 -27.15 -3.83 3.71
C VAL A 321 -26.00 -3.85 4.71
N GLY A 322 -24.93 -3.09 4.48
CA GLY A 322 -23.80 -3.07 5.39
C GLY A 322 -22.53 -2.46 4.82
N LEU A 323 -21.41 -2.83 5.44
CA LEU A 323 -20.06 -2.46 5.00
C LEU A 323 -19.42 -3.63 4.26
N ALA A 324 -19.00 -3.42 3.02
CA ALA A 324 -18.25 -4.38 2.22
C ALA A 324 -16.81 -3.92 2.02
N ILE A 325 -15.88 -4.87 2.09
CA ILE A 325 -14.48 -4.73 1.68
C ILE A 325 -14.22 -5.79 0.64
N GLU A 326 -13.74 -5.40 -0.52
CA GLU A 326 -13.60 -6.26 -1.68
C GLU A 326 -12.13 -6.43 -2.06
N ASN A 327 -11.73 -7.69 -2.25
CA ASN A 327 -10.41 -8.09 -2.73
C ASN A 327 -9.28 -7.38 -1.97
N ALA A 328 -9.33 -7.45 -0.64
CA ALA A 328 -8.27 -6.91 0.18
C ALA A 328 -7.08 -7.86 0.23
N ASN A 329 -5.89 -7.29 0.15
CA ASN A 329 -4.64 -8.00 0.34
C ASN A 329 -3.87 -7.31 1.47
N PHE A 330 -3.28 -8.10 2.33
CA PHE A 330 -2.59 -7.62 3.51
C PHE A 330 -1.34 -8.44 3.75
N ALA A 331 -0.23 -7.78 4.06
CA ALA A 331 0.96 -8.43 4.60
C ALA A 331 1.55 -7.55 5.71
N PHE A 332 1.83 -8.16 6.84
CA PHE A 332 2.47 -7.53 7.98
C PHE A 332 3.68 -8.35 8.40
N MET A 333 4.83 -7.71 8.48
CA MET A 333 6.10 -8.34 8.85
C MET A 333 6.67 -7.70 10.10
N MET A 334 7.07 -8.55 11.04
CA MET A 334 7.86 -8.17 12.22
C MET A 334 9.23 -8.81 12.12
N MET A 335 10.28 -8.04 12.36
CA MET A 335 11.66 -8.53 12.29
C MET A 335 12.41 -8.15 13.56
N SER A 336 13.20 -9.09 14.08
CA SER A 336 14.10 -8.87 15.19
C SER A 336 15.51 -9.34 14.81
N ARG A 337 16.54 -8.58 15.20
CA ARG A 337 17.93 -9.00 14.95
C ARG A 337 18.22 -10.35 15.61
N THR A 338 18.97 -11.19 14.94
CA THR A 338 19.42 -12.49 15.50
C THR A 338 20.49 -12.30 16.57
N SER A 339 21.28 -11.23 16.49
CA SER A 339 22.28 -10.83 17.48
C SER A 339 21.65 -9.86 18.51
N GLY A 340 22.06 -9.97 19.78
CA GLY A 340 21.65 -9.02 20.83
C GLY A 340 20.50 -9.48 21.75
N GLY A 341 20.17 -10.77 21.77
CA GLY A 341 19.30 -11.35 22.82
C GLY A 341 17.88 -10.77 22.89
N GLY A 342 17.35 -10.18 21.81
CA GLY A 342 15.98 -9.66 21.77
C GLY A 342 15.79 -8.24 22.29
N THR A 343 16.83 -7.57 22.78
CA THR A 343 16.77 -6.19 23.32
C THR A 343 17.11 -5.11 22.27
N GLY A 344 17.49 -5.49 21.07
CA GLY A 344 17.84 -4.58 19.97
C GLY A 344 16.65 -4.01 19.22
N PRO A 345 16.91 -3.21 18.16
CA PRO A 345 15.90 -2.67 17.28
C PRO A 345 14.99 -3.74 16.68
N LYS A 346 13.70 -3.45 16.64
CA LYS A 346 12.67 -4.27 15.98
C LYS A 346 12.12 -3.50 14.80
N TYR A 347 12.08 -4.14 13.65
CA TYR A 347 11.58 -3.55 12.41
C TYR A 347 10.17 -4.08 12.12
N LYS A 348 9.33 -3.24 11.56
CA LYS A 348 7.95 -3.57 11.19
C LYS A 348 7.69 -3.05 9.80
N ALA A 349 7.08 -3.87 8.97
CA ALA A 349 6.62 -3.48 7.65
C ALA A 349 5.18 -3.95 7.45
N LEU A 350 4.39 -3.14 6.75
CA LEU A 350 3.01 -3.47 6.38
C LEU A 350 2.73 -2.92 5.00
N LYS A 351 2.05 -3.72 4.20
CA LYS A 351 1.37 -3.28 2.99
C LYS A 351 -0.03 -3.87 3.00
N ALA A 352 -1.00 -3.05 2.69
CA ALA A 352 -2.38 -3.47 2.50
C ALA A 352 -2.96 -2.76 1.28
N THR A 353 -3.77 -3.48 0.54
CA THR A 353 -4.54 -2.95 -0.60
C THR A 353 -5.97 -3.46 -0.52
N ALA A 354 -6.93 -2.73 -1.07
CA ALA A 354 -8.27 -3.21 -1.31
C ALA A 354 -8.79 -2.60 -2.61
N SER A 355 -9.52 -3.39 -3.39
CA SER A 355 -10.13 -2.89 -4.61
C SER A 355 -11.23 -1.88 -4.30
N ARG A 356 -12.05 -2.18 -3.30
CA ARG A 356 -13.13 -1.30 -2.85
C ARG A 356 -13.40 -1.48 -1.35
N ILE A 357 -13.76 -0.39 -0.71
CA ILE A 357 -14.42 -0.37 0.61
C ILE A 357 -15.63 0.54 0.46
N GLY A 358 -16.80 0.11 0.94
CA GLY A 358 -17.97 0.95 0.84
C GLY A 358 -19.20 0.41 1.54
N LEU A 359 -20.14 1.31 1.75
CA LEU A 359 -21.49 0.96 2.19
C LEU A 359 -22.28 0.42 1.01
N VAL A 360 -23.07 -0.61 1.24
CA VAL A 360 -23.95 -1.25 0.27
C VAL A 360 -25.38 -1.36 0.81
N GLY A 361 -26.36 -1.29 -0.08
CA GLY A 361 -27.77 -1.45 0.26
C GLY A 361 -28.39 -0.29 1.05
N ILE A 362 -27.74 0.87 1.14
CA ILE A 362 -28.31 2.04 1.81
C ILE A 362 -28.84 2.98 0.75
N ASP A 363 -30.17 3.18 0.78
CA ASP A 363 -30.83 4.10 -0.13
C ASP A 363 -30.32 5.54 0.09
N ASN A 364 -30.11 6.24 -1.02
CA ASN A 364 -29.76 7.67 -1.03
C ASN A 364 -28.40 8.05 -0.41
N VAL A 365 -27.60 7.09 0.04
CA VAL A 365 -26.25 7.33 0.53
C VAL A 365 -25.26 6.43 -0.19
N VAL A 366 -24.24 7.03 -0.79
CA VAL A 366 -23.04 6.32 -1.27
C VAL A 366 -21.84 6.80 -0.46
N LEU A 367 -21.16 5.88 0.19
CA LEU A 367 -19.85 6.12 0.80
C LEU A 367 -18.96 4.97 0.38
N SER A 368 -18.03 5.25 -0.49
CA SER A 368 -17.11 4.24 -1.01
C SER A 368 -15.73 4.81 -1.29
N ALA A 369 -14.73 3.94 -1.29
CA ALA A 369 -13.38 4.24 -1.75
C ALA A 369 -12.86 3.06 -2.56
N THR A 370 -12.17 3.34 -3.65
CA THR A 370 -11.54 2.36 -4.53
C THR A 370 -10.04 2.56 -4.57
N GLY A 371 -9.30 1.48 -4.84
CA GLY A 371 -7.85 1.51 -4.92
C GLY A 371 -7.19 1.93 -3.62
N LEU A 372 -7.67 1.38 -2.49
CA LEU A 372 -7.02 1.59 -1.20
C LEU A 372 -5.63 0.97 -1.20
N LYS A 373 -4.66 1.74 -0.71
CA LYS A 373 -3.29 1.29 -0.46
C LYS A 373 -2.79 1.88 0.85
N VAL A 374 -2.21 1.05 1.69
CA VAL A 374 -1.57 1.44 2.95
C VAL A 374 -0.19 0.84 2.99
N GLU A 375 0.81 1.65 3.31
CA GLU A 375 2.20 1.23 3.46
C GLU A 375 2.77 1.75 4.78
N TYR A 376 3.50 0.89 5.47
CA TYR A 376 4.16 1.21 6.71
C TYR A 376 5.52 0.53 6.78
N ASN A 377 6.56 1.27 7.10
CA ASN A 377 7.91 0.78 7.35
C ASN A 377 8.51 1.56 8.52
N ALA A 378 8.79 0.89 9.61
CA ALA A 378 9.23 1.56 10.83
C ALA A 378 10.16 0.70 11.66
N VAL A 379 10.92 1.36 12.51
CA VAL A 379 11.77 0.76 13.54
C VAL A 379 11.24 1.14 14.93
N SER A 380 11.41 0.23 15.87
CA SER A 380 11.25 0.49 17.29
C SER A 380 12.57 0.13 17.97
N ASN A 381 13.36 1.14 18.28
CA ASN A 381 14.65 1.00 18.94
C ASN A 381 14.51 1.44 20.41
N PRO A 382 14.64 0.53 21.37
CA PRO A 382 14.50 0.88 22.80
C PRO A 382 15.63 1.79 23.33
N ASN A 383 16.74 1.85 22.59
CA ASN A 383 17.92 2.66 22.96
C ASN A 383 17.92 4.04 22.29
N ASP A 384 17.10 4.25 21.28
CA ASP A 384 16.97 5.52 20.54
C ASP A 384 15.54 5.65 19.99
N SER A 385 14.75 6.48 20.63
CA SER A 385 13.35 6.73 20.22
C SER A 385 13.23 7.51 18.91
N ASN A 386 14.31 8.14 18.45
CA ASN A 386 14.37 8.92 17.22
C ASN A 386 14.97 8.13 16.04
N ASP A 387 15.37 6.87 16.28
CA ASP A 387 15.88 6.02 15.22
C ASP A 387 14.83 5.87 14.11
N SER A 388 15.19 6.27 12.91
CA SER A 388 14.38 6.13 11.69
C SER A 388 14.97 5.12 10.71
N THR A 389 16.04 4.43 11.10
CA THR A 389 16.73 3.44 10.27
C THR A 389 15.89 2.18 10.15
N VAL A 390 15.32 1.94 9.01
CA VAL A 390 14.39 0.83 8.71
C VAL A 390 15.03 -0.19 7.78
N VAL A 391 14.33 -1.28 7.50
CA VAL A 391 14.74 -2.21 6.44
C VAL A 391 14.50 -1.57 5.07
N ASP A 392 15.52 -1.60 4.24
CA ASP A 392 15.47 -1.23 2.83
C ASP A 392 15.16 -2.49 2.01
N PHE A 393 13.90 -2.68 1.62
CA PHE A 393 13.48 -3.85 0.86
C PHE A 393 13.99 -3.82 -0.58
N THR A 394 14.33 -2.65 -1.11
CA THR A 394 14.86 -2.51 -2.47
C THR A 394 16.26 -3.09 -2.62
N GLN A 395 16.96 -3.31 -1.51
CA GLN A 395 18.28 -3.93 -1.48
C GLN A 395 18.26 -5.46 -1.35
N LEU A 396 17.09 -6.08 -1.31
CA LEU A 396 16.96 -7.53 -1.34
C LEU A 396 17.12 -8.06 -2.78
N ALA A 397 17.31 -9.35 -2.90
CA ALA A 397 17.38 -10.02 -4.20
C ALA A 397 16.10 -9.77 -5.00
N GLY A 398 16.21 -9.20 -6.20
CA GLY A 398 15.08 -8.79 -7.00
C GLY A 398 14.43 -7.46 -6.58
N GLY A 399 15.10 -6.66 -5.73
CA GLY A 399 14.64 -5.33 -5.33
C GLY A 399 13.40 -5.29 -4.43
N ARG A 400 13.02 -6.40 -3.81
CA ARG A 400 11.77 -6.52 -3.06
C ARG A 400 11.73 -7.75 -2.18
N TYR A 401 10.81 -7.76 -1.22
CA TYR A 401 10.38 -8.95 -0.50
C TYR A 401 8.98 -9.36 -0.94
N VAL A 402 8.79 -10.62 -1.27
CA VAL A 402 7.50 -11.18 -1.68
C VAL A 402 6.90 -11.94 -0.48
N ALA A 403 5.83 -11.42 0.09
CA ALA A 403 5.08 -12.03 1.16
C ALA A 403 3.99 -12.96 0.60
N ASP A 404 3.92 -14.18 1.10
CA ASP A 404 2.82 -15.10 0.82
C ASP A 404 1.56 -14.63 1.56
N THR A 405 0.43 -14.61 0.87
CA THR A 405 -0.87 -14.23 1.42
C THR A 405 -1.87 -15.40 1.46
N GLY A 406 -1.39 -16.62 1.17
CA GLY A 406 -2.23 -17.80 1.01
C GLY A 406 -2.82 -17.92 -0.38
N ALA A 407 -3.63 -16.96 -0.78
CA ALA A 407 -4.27 -16.90 -2.12
C ALA A 407 -3.42 -16.19 -3.18
N GLY A 408 -2.22 -15.74 -2.84
CA GLY A 408 -1.33 -15.01 -3.76
C GLY A 408 -0.14 -14.42 -3.03
N THR A 409 0.38 -13.30 -3.52
CA THR A 409 1.53 -12.63 -2.92
C THR A 409 1.34 -11.13 -2.85
N LEU A 410 1.98 -10.49 -1.87
CA LEU A 410 2.05 -9.04 -1.75
C LEU A 410 3.52 -8.63 -1.57
N THR A 411 3.92 -7.56 -2.23
CA THR A 411 5.33 -7.17 -2.33
C THR A 411 5.66 -5.98 -1.46
N PHE A 412 6.69 -6.07 -0.62
CA PHE A 412 7.33 -4.91 0.02
C PHE A 412 8.47 -4.43 -0.87
N ASP A 413 8.41 -3.17 -1.30
CA ASP A 413 9.26 -2.57 -2.33
C ASP A 413 9.69 -1.13 -1.97
N TYR A 414 9.70 -0.79 -0.70
CA TYR A 414 10.06 0.53 -0.19
C TYR A 414 11.34 0.49 0.64
N SER A 415 12.08 1.61 0.63
CA SER A 415 13.43 1.72 1.21
C SER A 415 13.49 2.51 2.51
N LEU A 416 12.56 3.47 2.73
CA LEU A 416 12.63 4.44 3.81
C LEU A 416 11.53 4.22 4.86
N SER A 417 11.69 4.88 6.01
CA SER A 417 10.62 4.97 7.02
C SER A 417 9.38 5.61 6.40
N ARG A 418 8.24 4.92 6.50
CA ARG A 418 7.03 5.29 5.76
C ARG A 418 5.77 4.99 6.56
N LEU A 419 4.83 5.88 6.50
CA LEU A 419 3.42 5.66 6.82
C LEU A 419 2.61 6.42 5.78
N MET A 420 1.97 5.70 4.90
CA MET A 420 1.17 6.24 3.81
C MET A 420 -0.15 5.50 3.74
N ALA A 421 -1.22 6.23 3.45
CA ALA A 421 -2.51 5.69 3.07
C ALA A 421 -3.05 6.51 1.91
N GLU A 422 -3.53 5.85 0.89
CA GLU A 422 -4.12 6.49 -0.29
C GLU A 422 -5.34 5.71 -0.80
N VAL A 423 -6.23 6.43 -1.45
CA VAL A 423 -7.34 5.89 -2.23
C VAL A 423 -7.33 6.55 -3.60
N SER A 424 -7.47 5.75 -4.64
CA SER A 424 -7.49 6.28 -6.00
C SER A 424 -8.72 7.14 -6.25
N GLU A 425 -9.85 6.76 -5.65
CA GLU A 425 -11.08 7.50 -5.68
C GLU A 425 -11.89 7.23 -4.42
N ALA A 426 -12.30 8.29 -3.73
CA ALA A 426 -13.32 8.27 -2.69
C ALA A 426 -14.58 8.94 -3.24
N GLU A 427 -15.74 8.42 -2.89
CA GLU A 427 -17.03 9.00 -3.23
C GLU A 427 -17.91 9.09 -1.99
N LEU A 428 -18.45 10.27 -1.73
CA LEU A 428 -19.54 10.51 -0.81
C LEU A 428 -20.67 11.15 -1.57
N ARG A 429 -21.84 10.51 -1.56
CA ARG A 429 -23.08 11.05 -2.10
C ARG A 429 -24.18 10.89 -1.08
N ILE A 430 -24.92 11.97 -0.83
CA ILE A 430 -26.06 11.99 0.07
C ILE A 430 -27.24 12.56 -0.72
N GLU A 431 -28.20 11.70 -1.06
CA GLU A 431 -29.33 12.04 -1.91
C GLU A 431 -28.89 12.77 -3.19
N SER A 432 -29.55 13.90 -3.51
CA SER A 432 -29.19 14.84 -4.58
C SER A 432 -28.52 16.11 -4.04
N ASN A 433 -28.07 16.10 -2.78
CA ASN A 433 -27.67 17.31 -2.08
C ASN A 433 -26.16 17.46 -1.92
N VAL A 434 -25.44 16.35 -1.65
CA VAL A 434 -24.00 16.37 -1.45
C VAL A 434 -23.34 15.35 -2.36
N PHE A 435 -22.33 15.79 -3.09
CA PHE A 435 -21.47 14.95 -3.94
C PHE A 435 -20.03 15.37 -3.71
N ILE A 436 -19.20 14.43 -3.27
CA ILE A 436 -17.76 14.61 -3.14
C ILE A 436 -17.10 13.39 -3.76
N ARG A 437 -16.20 13.60 -4.70
CA ARG A 437 -15.47 12.54 -5.38
C ARG A 437 -14.05 13.00 -5.68
N GLY A 438 -13.06 12.09 -5.52
CA GLY A 438 -11.68 12.36 -5.90
C GLY A 438 -10.69 11.42 -5.22
N GLY A 439 -9.44 11.44 -5.68
CA GLY A 439 -8.33 10.74 -5.06
C GLY A 439 -7.81 11.46 -3.83
N LEU A 440 -7.37 10.71 -2.82
CA LEU A 440 -6.83 11.24 -1.56
C LEU A 440 -5.60 10.45 -1.14
N ALA A 441 -4.60 11.13 -0.58
CA ALA A 441 -3.44 10.47 0.01
C ALA A 441 -2.97 11.19 1.27
N PHE A 442 -2.49 10.42 2.23
CA PHE A 442 -1.84 10.88 3.44
C PHE A 442 -0.48 10.21 3.55
N THR A 443 0.56 10.99 3.83
CA THR A 443 1.92 10.48 4.07
C THR A 443 2.49 11.13 5.32
N ARG A 444 2.96 10.32 6.25
CA ARG A 444 3.75 10.81 7.38
C ARG A 444 5.17 11.10 6.91
N ILE A 445 5.67 12.28 7.25
CA ILE A 445 7.05 12.68 7.00
C ILE A 445 7.86 12.38 8.27
N ALA A 446 8.79 11.44 8.16
CA ALA A 446 9.71 11.09 9.24
C ALA A 446 10.67 12.27 9.54
N PRO A 447 11.35 12.30 10.72
CA PRO A 447 12.39 13.26 11.01
C PRO A 447 13.44 13.32 9.88
N GLN A 448 13.66 14.53 9.36
CA GLN A 448 14.62 14.80 8.29
C GLN A 448 15.13 16.22 8.32
N MET A 449 16.33 16.43 7.82
CA MET A 449 16.92 17.76 7.67
C MET A 449 16.30 18.47 6.47
N VAL A 450 15.88 19.71 6.68
CA VAL A 450 15.43 20.62 5.63
C VAL A 450 16.28 21.87 5.60
N THR A 451 16.45 22.43 4.41
CA THR A 451 17.06 23.73 4.20
C THR A 451 15.97 24.81 4.28
N LEU A 452 16.25 25.88 4.99
CA LEU A 452 15.36 27.04 5.06
C LEU A 452 15.77 28.08 4.01
N SER A 453 14.84 28.99 3.68
CA SER A 453 15.03 30.05 2.68
C SER A 453 16.17 31.04 2.99
N ASN A 454 16.75 30.99 4.17
CA ASN A 454 17.97 31.72 4.53
C ASN A 454 19.25 30.88 4.49
N GLY A 455 19.18 29.66 3.97
CA GLY A 455 20.29 28.70 3.95
C GLY A 455 20.52 27.94 5.26
N GLY A 456 19.80 28.25 6.32
CA GLY A 456 19.88 27.51 7.59
C GLY A 456 19.25 26.11 7.47
N GLN A 457 19.79 25.14 8.21
CA GLN A 457 19.23 23.78 8.25
C GLN A 457 18.43 23.54 9.52
N LYS A 458 17.38 22.72 9.42
CA LYS A 458 16.53 22.35 10.55
C LYS A 458 15.99 20.94 10.39
N GLU A 459 16.01 20.18 11.47
CA GLU A 459 15.37 18.86 11.48
C GLU A 459 13.89 19.02 11.77
N VAL A 460 13.04 18.49 10.88
CA VAL A 460 11.58 18.59 10.95
C VAL A 460 10.93 17.23 10.72
N SER A 461 9.70 17.09 11.20
CA SER A 461 8.82 15.96 10.94
C SER A 461 7.37 16.45 10.81
N GLY A 462 6.51 15.64 10.25
CA GLY A 462 5.11 16.02 10.09
C GLY A 462 4.34 15.12 9.13
N PHE A 463 3.54 15.73 8.27
CA PHE A 463 2.75 14.98 7.29
C PHE A 463 2.55 15.77 6.00
N ALA A 464 2.25 15.02 4.95
CA ALA A 464 1.77 15.52 3.67
C ALA A 464 0.35 15.01 3.40
N LEU A 465 -0.45 15.87 2.80
CA LEU A 465 -1.79 15.55 2.29
C LEU A 465 -1.83 15.86 0.80
N GLY A 466 -2.28 14.90 0.04
CA GLY A 466 -2.50 15.04 -1.40
C GLY A 466 -3.96 14.77 -1.76
N ALA A 467 -4.45 15.46 -2.78
CA ALA A 467 -5.73 15.16 -3.40
C ALA A 467 -5.68 15.45 -4.90
N SER A 468 -6.42 14.68 -5.67
CA SER A 468 -6.49 14.83 -7.13
C SER A 468 -7.89 14.60 -7.67
N GLY A 469 -8.25 15.35 -8.70
CA GLY A 469 -9.52 15.22 -9.38
C GLY A 469 -10.74 15.47 -8.49
N VAL A 470 -10.56 16.20 -7.35
CA VAL A 470 -11.63 16.40 -6.39
C VAL A 470 -12.72 17.27 -7.00
N THR A 471 -13.92 16.72 -7.02
CA THR A 471 -15.13 17.39 -7.45
C THR A 471 -16.10 17.41 -6.27
N VAL A 472 -16.66 18.58 -5.98
CA VAL A 472 -17.59 18.79 -4.87
C VAL A 472 -18.83 19.49 -5.41
N PHE A 473 -19.99 19.05 -4.98
CA PHE A 473 -21.24 19.78 -5.10
C PHE A 473 -21.98 19.71 -3.76
N ALA A 474 -22.50 20.84 -3.33
CA ALA A 474 -23.38 20.95 -2.19
C ALA A 474 -24.56 21.89 -2.52
N GLY A 475 -25.78 21.35 -2.51
CA GLY A 475 -26.95 22.11 -2.94
C GLY A 475 -28.18 21.24 -3.09
N THR A 476 -29.01 21.54 -4.06
CA THR A 476 -30.24 20.82 -4.38
C THR A 476 -30.22 20.31 -5.81
N ASN A 477 -30.89 19.20 -6.08
CA ASN A 477 -31.00 18.58 -7.41
C ASN A 477 -29.65 18.26 -8.06
N GLY A 478 -28.58 17.99 -7.26
CA GLY A 478 -27.27 17.66 -7.77
C GLY A 478 -27.13 16.23 -8.33
N PRO A 479 -25.96 15.88 -8.83
CA PRO A 479 -24.76 16.71 -8.93
C PRO A 479 -24.88 17.80 -10.02
N TYR A 480 -24.05 18.82 -9.95
CA TYR A 480 -23.96 19.82 -11.01
C TYR A 480 -23.22 19.30 -12.25
N TRP A 481 -22.08 18.65 -12.04
CA TRP A 481 -21.31 18.01 -13.09
C TRP A 481 -21.77 16.57 -13.30
N LEU A 482 -22.23 16.25 -14.51
CA LEU A 482 -22.73 14.92 -14.88
C LEU A 482 -21.62 14.00 -15.42
N ASP A 483 -20.47 14.55 -15.76
CA ASP A 483 -19.29 13.81 -16.22
C ASP A 483 -18.00 14.30 -15.56
N ALA A 484 -16.96 13.47 -15.64
CA ALA A 484 -15.65 13.79 -15.07
C ALA A 484 -14.91 14.91 -15.84
N THR A 485 -15.31 15.19 -17.08
CA THR A 485 -14.67 16.19 -17.93
C THR A 485 -15.23 17.59 -17.74
N GLY A 486 -16.39 17.72 -17.06
CA GLY A 486 -17.09 18.98 -16.86
C GLY A 486 -17.74 19.56 -18.11
N GLN A 487 -18.01 18.71 -19.08
CA GLN A 487 -18.70 19.15 -20.31
C GLN A 487 -20.22 19.05 -20.21
N GLN A 488 -20.72 18.16 -19.38
CA GLN A 488 -22.15 17.99 -19.16
C GLN A 488 -22.54 18.54 -17.80
N ILE A 489 -23.49 19.46 -17.77
CA ILE A 489 -24.00 20.05 -16.54
C ILE A 489 -25.47 19.72 -16.34
N ASN A 490 -25.88 19.60 -15.09
CA ASN A 490 -27.26 19.53 -14.68
C ASN A 490 -27.80 20.95 -14.43
N SER A 491 -28.59 21.44 -15.34
CA SER A 491 -29.17 22.78 -15.26
C SER A 491 -30.21 22.98 -14.17
N GLN A 492 -30.66 21.90 -13.55
CA GLN A 492 -31.60 21.92 -12.41
C GLN A 492 -30.88 22.00 -11.06
N ALA A 493 -29.56 21.73 -11.03
CA ALA A 493 -28.78 21.77 -9.81
C ALA A 493 -28.57 23.22 -9.37
N ALA A 494 -28.79 23.48 -8.08
CA ALA A 494 -28.55 24.80 -7.48
C ALA A 494 -27.73 24.64 -6.19
N GLY A 495 -26.59 25.34 -6.10
CA GLY A 495 -25.70 25.22 -4.94
C GLY A 495 -24.29 25.72 -5.22
N VAL A 496 -23.34 25.17 -4.48
CA VAL A 496 -21.90 25.41 -4.62
C VAL A 496 -21.25 24.23 -5.32
N SER A 497 -20.45 24.52 -6.34
CA SER A 497 -19.71 23.50 -7.09
C SER A 497 -18.22 23.83 -7.17
N LEU A 498 -17.39 22.80 -7.00
CA LEU A 498 -15.93 22.81 -7.18
C LEU A 498 -15.58 21.65 -8.09
N GLN A 499 -14.71 21.86 -9.08
CA GLN A 499 -14.39 20.81 -10.05
C GLN A 499 -12.90 20.63 -10.24
N ASN A 500 -12.52 19.35 -10.38
CA ASN A 500 -11.17 18.90 -10.73
C ASN A 500 -10.09 19.63 -9.93
N THR A 501 -10.23 19.56 -8.61
CA THR A 501 -9.29 20.18 -7.68
C THR A 501 -8.17 19.24 -7.36
N SER A 502 -6.93 19.70 -7.51
CA SER A 502 -5.74 19.06 -6.95
C SER A 502 -5.24 19.86 -5.74
N LEU A 503 -4.68 19.15 -4.78
CA LEU A 503 -4.12 19.71 -3.55
C LEU A 503 -2.83 18.99 -3.20
N ALA A 504 -1.80 19.76 -2.91
CA ALA A 504 -0.58 19.32 -2.25
C ALA A 504 -0.36 20.18 -1.00
N MET A 505 -0.26 19.57 0.17
CA MET A 505 -0.05 20.30 1.43
C MET A 505 0.93 19.56 2.32
N THR A 506 1.86 20.29 2.92
CA THR A 506 2.68 19.77 4.03
C THR A 506 2.51 20.63 5.28
N VAL A 507 2.53 19.95 6.43
CA VAL A 507 2.61 20.59 7.73
C VAL A 507 3.76 19.95 8.49
N LEU A 508 4.83 20.74 8.70
CA LEU A 508 6.06 20.28 9.30
C LEU A 508 6.35 21.05 10.59
N ARG A 509 6.93 20.37 11.56
CA ARG A 509 7.35 20.94 12.85
C ARG A 509 8.78 20.54 13.15
N PRO A 510 9.57 21.41 13.78
CA PRO A 510 10.88 21.02 14.30
C PRO A 510 10.77 19.84 15.26
N VAL A 511 11.71 18.90 15.15
CA VAL A 511 11.86 17.77 16.07
C VAL A 511 12.23 18.26 17.47
N ALA A 512 13.00 19.35 17.54
CA ALA A 512 13.35 20.01 18.81
C ALA A 512 12.10 20.58 19.49
N THR A 513 11.71 20.04 20.62
CA THR A 513 10.48 20.38 21.35
C THR A 513 10.43 21.81 21.87
N THR A 514 11.57 22.48 21.96
CA THR A 514 11.68 23.90 22.35
C THR A 514 11.28 24.86 21.24
N ASP A 515 11.38 24.43 19.97
CA ASP A 515 10.95 25.23 18.83
C ASP A 515 9.48 24.95 18.51
N LYS A 516 8.63 25.93 18.61
CA LYS A 516 7.18 25.83 18.38
C LYS A 516 6.77 26.27 16.97
N SER A 517 7.72 26.46 16.08
CA SER A 517 7.45 26.80 14.69
C SER A 517 6.64 25.71 14.00
N ARG A 518 5.78 26.14 13.09
CA ARG A 518 5.03 25.26 12.18
C ARG A 518 5.21 25.78 10.77
N TYR A 519 5.77 24.96 9.91
CA TYR A 519 5.93 25.24 8.49
C TYR A 519 4.76 24.64 7.76
N THR A 520 4.07 25.47 6.98
CA THR A 520 2.92 25.04 6.16
C THR A 520 3.15 25.46 4.74
N SER A 521 3.09 24.50 3.85
CA SER A 521 3.14 24.74 2.42
C SER A 521 1.95 24.09 1.75
N LEU A 522 1.38 24.78 0.78
CA LEU A 522 0.17 24.39 0.07
C LEU A 522 0.29 24.82 -1.39
N LYS A 523 -0.08 23.90 -2.26
CA LYS A 523 -0.37 24.16 -3.66
C LYS A 523 -1.75 23.57 -3.96
N ALA A 524 -2.67 24.40 -4.43
CA ALA A 524 -3.99 23.95 -4.84
C ALA A 524 -4.33 24.50 -6.21
N ARG A 525 -4.97 23.69 -7.02
CA ARG A 525 -5.45 24.05 -8.36
C ARG A 525 -6.85 23.52 -8.51
N SER A 526 -7.76 24.32 -9.10
CA SER A 526 -9.12 23.90 -9.42
C SER A 526 -9.52 24.45 -10.77
N SER A 527 -10.18 23.63 -11.57
CA SER A 527 -10.66 24.06 -12.87
C SER A 527 -11.85 25.00 -12.80
N PHE A 528 -12.66 24.86 -11.73
CA PHE A 528 -13.87 25.66 -11.55
C PHE A 528 -14.26 25.75 -10.08
N PHE A 529 -14.77 26.89 -9.68
CA PHE A 529 -15.52 27.15 -8.45
C PHE A 529 -16.69 28.06 -8.76
N GLY A 530 -17.88 27.78 -8.25
CA GLY A 530 -19.00 28.70 -8.45
C GLY A 530 -20.25 28.36 -7.66
N PHE A 531 -21.08 29.39 -7.52
CA PHE A 531 -22.48 29.26 -7.13
C PHE A 531 -23.28 29.05 -8.41
N VAL A 532 -23.93 27.95 -8.52
CA VAL A 532 -24.63 27.52 -9.75
C VAL A 532 -26.14 27.40 -9.50
N GLY A 533 -26.94 27.67 -10.50
CA GLY A 533 -28.41 27.54 -10.47
C GLY A 533 -29.12 28.56 -9.59
N ILE A 534 -28.51 29.69 -9.25
CA ILE A 534 -29.12 30.73 -8.40
C ILE A 534 -29.39 31.98 -9.29
N ASP A 535 -30.64 32.20 -9.69
CA ASP A 535 -31.01 33.23 -10.65
C ASP A 535 -30.62 34.67 -10.27
N ALA A 536 -30.60 34.98 -8.98
CA ALA A 536 -30.32 36.32 -8.47
C ALA A 536 -28.84 36.58 -8.21
N PHE A 537 -28.01 35.53 -8.18
CA PHE A 537 -26.60 35.65 -7.81
C PHE A 537 -25.79 34.59 -8.57
N ASP A 538 -24.75 35.06 -9.25
CA ASP A 538 -23.80 34.22 -9.96
C ASP A 538 -22.37 34.67 -9.57
N LEU A 539 -21.63 33.79 -8.95
CA LEU A 539 -20.20 33.95 -8.68
C LEU A 539 -19.49 32.70 -9.14
N GLN A 540 -18.68 32.86 -10.16
CA GLN A 540 -17.92 31.78 -10.75
C GLN A 540 -16.47 32.21 -10.97
N ALA A 541 -15.56 31.26 -10.95
CA ALA A 541 -14.17 31.45 -11.28
C ALA A 541 -13.60 30.18 -11.91
N SER A 542 -12.71 30.34 -12.87
CA SER A 542 -11.99 29.24 -13.49
C SER A 542 -10.49 29.33 -13.20
N ALA A 543 -9.79 28.22 -13.48
CA ALA A 543 -8.33 28.11 -13.34
C ALA A 543 -7.80 28.69 -12.01
N ILE A 544 -8.45 28.32 -10.92
CA ILE A 544 -8.08 28.81 -9.58
C ILE A 544 -6.77 28.19 -9.16
N ALA A 545 -5.85 29.03 -8.69
CA ALA A 545 -4.55 28.62 -8.17
C ALA A 545 -4.28 29.26 -6.81
N VAL A 546 -3.82 28.45 -5.86
CA VAL A 546 -3.38 28.92 -4.54
C VAL A 546 -2.04 28.28 -4.22
N ASP A 547 -1.06 29.13 -3.89
CA ASP A 547 0.28 28.73 -3.48
C ASP A 547 0.60 29.42 -2.13
N LEU A 548 1.04 28.63 -1.18
CA LEU A 548 1.37 29.08 0.17
C LEU A 548 2.66 28.41 0.63
N ASN A 549 3.61 29.21 1.15
CA ASN A 549 4.76 28.71 1.90
C ASN A 549 5.01 29.64 3.08
N THR A 550 4.68 29.18 4.28
CA THR A 550 4.66 30.05 5.46
C THR A 550 5.19 29.34 6.69
N VAL A 551 5.56 30.14 7.69
CA VAL A 551 5.87 29.66 9.04
C VAL A 551 5.04 30.43 10.05
N SER A 552 4.53 29.72 11.05
CA SER A 552 3.75 30.25 12.16
C SER A 552 4.26 29.65 13.48
N GLY A 553 3.78 30.17 14.62
CA GLY A 553 4.13 29.72 15.96
C GLY A 553 4.78 30.81 16.80
N ALA A 554 5.00 30.56 18.09
CA ALA A 554 5.58 31.53 19.00
C ALA A 554 7.00 31.95 18.56
N GLY A 555 7.25 33.24 18.41
CA GLY A 555 8.52 33.79 17.92
C GLY A 555 8.64 33.88 16.39
N SER A 556 7.66 33.43 15.63
CA SER A 556 7.67 33.61 14.16
C SER A 556 7.16 35.02 13.80
N SER A 557 7.74 35.60 12.75
CA SER A 557 7.38 36.90 12.18
C SER A 557 7.19 36.76 10.65
N SER A 558 6.79 37.85 10.01
CA SER A 558 6.68 37.90 8.54
C SER A 558 8.04 37.78 7.83
N THR A 559 9.15 37.89 8.56
CA THR A 559 10.52 37.75 8.05
C THR A 559 11.16 36.42 8.43
N SER A 560 10.48 35.58 9.23
CA SER A 560 11.01 34.24 9.59
C SER A 560 11.21 33.37 8.35
N PRO A 561 12.33 32.65 8.24
CA PRO A 561 12.61 31.81 7.11
C PRO A 561 11.60 30.65 7.02
N VAL A 562 11.27 30.24 5.82
CA VAL A 562 10.39 29.12 5.49
C VAL A 562 11.21 27.96 4.92
N ILE A 563 10.60 26.81 4.65
CA ILE A 563 11.29 25.72 4.01
C ILE A 563 11.54 26.06 2.54
N ASP A 564 12.77 25.87 2.11
CA ASP A 564 13.19 25.83 0.72
C ASP A 564 13.06 24.39 0.23
N PHE A 565 11.97 24.12 -0.48
CA PHE A 565 11.70 22.77 -0.97
C PHE A 565 12.66 22.35 -2.07
N ASN A 566 13.09 23.26 -2.88
CA ASN A 566 14.07 22.99 -3.93
C ASN A 566 15.40 22.54 -3.35
N SER A 567 16.03 23.38 -2.54
CA SER A 567 17.34 23.08 -1.95
C SER A 567 17.30 21.86 -1.02
N THR A 568 16.12 21.55 -0.44
CA THR A 568 15.98 20.39 0.46
C THR A 568 15.85 19.07 -0.30
N PHE A 569 15.05 19.06 -1.37
CA PHE A 569 14.57 17.79 -1.96
C PHE A 569 15.09 17.51 -3.36
N ASN A 570 15.91 18.37 -3.91
CA ASN A 570 16.37 18.30 -5.29
C ASN A 570 17.10 16.99 -5.65
N SER A 571 17.93 16.47 -4.74
CA SER A 571 18.76 15.32 -5.03
C SER A 571 18.02 13.97 -5.00
N GLN A 572 16.97 13.83 -4.18
CA GLN A 572 16.24 12.56 -4.05
C GLN A 572 15.13 12.38 -5.07
N TRP A 573 14.57 13.49 -5.60
CA TRP A 573 13.35 13.46 -6.40
C TRP A 573 13.57 13.67 -7.89
N ALA A 574 14.76 14.12 -8.33
CA ALA A 574 15.13 14.10 -9.73
C ALA A 574 14.95 12.70 -10.33
N GLN A 575 15.31 11.68 -9.59
CA GLN A 575 15.09 10.29 -9.94
C GLN A 575 13.61 9.98 -10.19
N ASN A 576 12.73 10.39 -9.28
CA ASN A 576 11.35 9.92 -9.28
C ASN A 576 10.48 10.58 -10.34
N ILE A 577 10.66 11.89 -10.62
CA ILE A 577 9.86 12.55 -11.66
C ILE A 577 10.30 12.16 -13.06
N VAL A 578 11.60 12.04 -13.26
CA VAL A 578 12.16 11.89 -14.60
C VAL A 578 12.04 10.45 -15.07
N PHE A 579 12.28 9.51 -14.17
CA PHE A 579 12.47 8.11 -14.51
C PHE A 579 11.39 7.20 -13.91
N ASP A 580 10.88 7.49 -12.73
CA ASP A 580 9.81 6.74 -12.07
C ASP A 580 8.43 7.21 -12.60
N VAL A 581 8.00 6.64 -13.71
CA VAL A 581 6.77 7.06 -14.42
C VAL A 581 5.52 6.74 -13.64
N ASN A 582 5.53 5.63 -12.89
CA ASN A 582 4.37 5.17 -12.13
C ASN A 582 4.39 5.63 -10.67
N ASN A 583 5.40 6.42 -10.28
CA ASN A 583 5.56 7.04 -8.96
C ASN A 583 5.55 6.02 -7.80
N ASN A 584 6.11 4.84 -8.04
CA ASN A 584 6.20 3.79 -7.03
C ASN A 584 7.48 3.85 -6.16
N GLY A 585 8.36 4.81 -6.43
CA GLY A 585 9.64 5.01 -5.74
C GLY A 585 10.78 4.13 -6.28
N ILE A 586 10.55 3.39 -7.35
CA ILE A 586 11.54 2.49 -7.97
C ILE A 586 11.62 2.81 -9.46
N VAL A 587 12.79 3.20 -9.92
CA VAL A 587 13.06 3.31 -11.35
C VAL A 587 13.40 1.94 -11.89
N THR A 588 12.72 1.52 -12.94
CA THR A 588 12.93 0.22 -13.58
C THR A 588 13.53 0.37 -14.97
N VAL A 589 14.11 -0.72 -15.49
CA VAL A 589 14.59 -0.78 -16.87
C VAL A 589 13.49 -0.46 -17.88
N GLY A 590 12.26 -0.95 -17.64
CA GLY A 590 11.11 -0.69 -18.50
C GLY A 590 10.74 0.78 -18.57
N GLU A 591 10.79 1.49 -17.44
CA GLU A 591 10.53 2.93 -17.38
C GLU A 591 11.62 3.73 -18.08
N LEU A 592 12.90 3.41 -17.86
CA LEU A 592 14.01 4.04 -18.59
C LEU A 592 13.92 3.77 -20.10
N ARG A 593 13.62 2.54 -20.48
CA ARG A 593 13.45 2.14 -21.88
C ARG A 593 12.30 2.87 -22.54
N ALA A 594 11.17 2.99 -21.86
CA ALA A 594 10.00 3.72 -22.35
C ALA A 594 10.26 5.22 -22.51
N ARG A 595 11.02 5.81 -21.58
CA ARG A 595 11.39 7.24 -21.63
C ARG A 595 12.45 7.54 -22.67
N SER A 596 13.51 6.76 -22.70
CA SER A 596 14.65 7.01 -23.58
C SER A 596 14.46 6.48 -25.01
N GLY A 597 13.52 5.55 -25.21
CA GLY A 597 13.36 4.83 -26.47
C GLY A 597 14.55 3.94 -26.84
N LEU A 598 15.44 3.67 -25.89
CA LEU A 598 16.64 2.85 -26.10
C LEU A 598 16.43 1.42 -25.64
N SER A 599 16.97 0.46 -26.38
CA SER A 599 16.93 -0.97 -25.99
C SER A 599 17.97 -1.31 -24.92
N SER A 600 19.06 -0.53 -24.85
CA SER A 600 20.09 -0.63 -23.82
C SER A 600 20.77 0.71 -23.63
N PHE A 601 21.39 0.92 -22.47
CA PHE A 601 22.13 2.14 -22.17
C PHE A 601 23.46 1.81 -21.50
N SER A 602 24.52 2.39 -22.05
CA SER A 602 25.83 2.41 -21.43
C SER A 602 26.49 3.78 -21.66
N SER A 603 27.04 4.38 -20.61
CA SER A 603 27.79 5.64 -20.66
C SER A 603 29.14 5.43 -20.02
N GLY A 604 30.21 5.72 -20.79
CA GLY A 604 31.57 5.49 -20.34
C GLY A 604 31.83 4.03 -19.91
N THR A 605 32.15 3.83 -18.64
CA THR A 605 32.37 2.52 -18.03
C THR A 605 31.11 1.94 -17.37
N HIS A 606 29.98 2.69 -17.36
CA HIS A 606 28.76 2.31 -16.69
C HIS A 606 27.74 1.76 -17.67
N VAL A 607 27.13 0.62 -17.30
CA VAL A 607 26.02 0.00 -18.00
C VAL A 607 24.81 0.06 -17.08
N LEU A 608 23.80 0.88 -17.42
CA LEU A 608 22.57 0.97 -16.66
C LEU A 608 21.69 -0.25 -16.88
N TYR A 609 21.55 -0.68 -18.13
CA TYR A 609 20.85 -1.92 -18.47
C TYR A 609 21.30 -2.46 -19.84
N THR A 610 21.06 -3.75 -20.05
CA THR A 610 21.37 -4.44 -21.32
C THR A 610 20.08 -4.73 -22.08
N VAL A 611 20.20 -5.10 -23.37
CA VAL A 611 19.02 -5.50 -24.18
C VAL A 611 18.25 -6.66 -23.56
N ALA A 612 18.95 -7.58 -22.89
CA ALA A 612 18.35 -8.75 -22.25
C ALA A 612 17.79 -8.47 -20.84
N ALA A 613 17.97 -7.26 -20.28
CA ALA A 613 17.47 -6.91 -18.97
C ALA A 613 15.93 -6.92 -18.95
N ALA A 614 15.33 -7.46 -17.89
CA ALA A 614 13.89 -7.48 -17.73
C ALA A 614 13.34 -6.07 -17.44
N ASP A 615 12.17 -5.74 -17.97
CA ASP A 615 11.55 -4.42 -17.74
C ASP A 615 11.28 -4.14 -16.26
N SER A 616 11.12 -5.16 -15.44
CA SER A 616 10.93 -5.04 -14.00
C SER A 616 12.22 -4.91 -13.19
N GLU A 617 13.38 -4.94 -13.83
CA GLU A 617 14.68 -4.83 -13.15
C GLU A 617 14.88 -3.41 -12.60
N PRO A 618 15.14 -3.24 -11.28
CA PRO A 618 15.30 -1.93 -10.67
C PRO A 618 16.68 -1.33 -10.97
N ILE A 619 16.69 -0.02 -11.14
CA ILE A 619 17.92 0.77 -11.32
C ILE A 619 18.09 1.72 -10.12
N SER A 620 19.25 1.67 -9.48
CA SER A 620 19.52 2.52 -8.32
C SER A 620 19.83 3.97 -8.72
N TYR A 621 19.51 4.93 -7.85
CA TYR A 621 19.87 6.33 -8.05
C TYR A 621 21.40 6.53 -8.18
N SER A 622 22.16 5.80 -7.39
CA SER A 622 23.63 5.83 -7.48
C SER A 622 24.15 5.34 -8.84
N ALA A 623 23.45 4.41 -9.49
CA ALA A 623 23.78 3.98 -10.85
C ALA A 623 23.45 5.06 -11.88
N LEU A 624 22.33 5.76 -11.72
CA LEU A 624 21.93 6.89 -12.56
C LEU A 624 22.94 8.04 -12.42
N LEU A 625 23.27 8.45 -11.18
CA LEU A 625 24.30 9.47 -10.93
C LEU A 625 25.64 9.08 -11.57
N ALA A 626 26.13 7.87 -11.30
CA ALA A 626 27.42 7.43 -11.85
C ALA A 626 27.46 7.43 -13.38
N ALA A 627 26.32 7.29 -14.05
CA ALA A 627 26.22 7.24 -15.50
C ALA A 627 25.92 8.61 -16.15
N LEU A 628 25.20 9.48 -15.47
CA LEU A 628 24.66 10.72 -16.08
C LEU A 628 25.27 11.99 -15.49
N ASP A 629 25.72 11.99 -14.23
CA ASP A 629 26.35 13.14 -13.57
C ASP A 629 27.74 13.35 -14.14
N THR A 630 27.86 14.29 -15.06
CA THR A 630 29.15 14.64 -15.75
C THR A 630 29.68 16.01 -15.30
N GLY A 631 28.97 16.70 -14.41
CA GLY A 631 29.28 18.03 -13.89
C GLY A 631 28.48 19.15 -14.56
N ASP A 632 28.41 20.29 -13.90
CA ASP A 632 27.51 21.44 -14.16
C ASP A 632 27.86 22.29 -15.41
N GLY A 633 28.66 21.80 -16.30
CA GLY A 633 29.08 22.55 -17.52
C GLY A 633 30.09 23.65 -17.26
N THR A 634 30.31 24.10 -16.03
CA THR A 634 31.39 25.00 -15.59
C THR A 634 32.57 24.25 -15.01
N SER A 635 32.31 23.06 -14.47
CA SER A 635 33.30 22.09 -13.99
C SER A 635 32.88 20.68 -14.46
N ASN A 636 33.77 20.01 -15.21
CA ASN A 636 33.57 18.63 -15.64
C ASN A 636 33.76 17.63 -14.46
N THR A 637 33.41 18.00 -13.26
CA THR A 637 33.48 17.15 -12.08
C THR A 637 32.04 16.86 -11.58
N PRO A 638 31.67 15.57 -11.36
CA PRO A 638 30.38 15.19 -10.80
C PRO A 638 30.13 15.95 -9.50
N ASP A 639 28.94 16.56 -9.38
CA ASP A 639 28.54 17.34 -8.22
C ASP A 639 27.56 16.58 -7.30
N GLY A 640 27.15 15.38 -7.71
CA GLY A 640 26.22 14.53 -6.98
C GLY A 640 24.75 14.85 -7.25
N LEU A 641 24.45 15.71 -8.23
CA LEU A 641 23.12 16.11 -8.63
C LEU A 641 22.93 15.85 -10.13
N LEU A 642 21.73 15.46 -10.52
CA LEU A 642 21.34 15.37 -11.94
C LEU A 642 20.83 16.71 -12.42
N GLN A 643 21.44 17.24 -13.45
CA GLN A 643 21.07 18.52 -14.06
C GLN A 643 20.24 18.34 -15.33
N VAL A 644 19.50 19.39 -15.74
CA VAL A 644 18.68 19.35 -16.95
C VAL A 644 19.51 18.96 -18.18
N THR A 645 20.71 19.54 -18.33
CA THR A 645 21.60 19.27 -19.48
C THR A 645 22.08 17.83 -19.52
N GLU A 646 22.34 17.22 -18.38
CA GLU A 646 22.78 15.82 -18.25
C GLU A 646 21.66 14.85 -18.57
N VAL A 647 20.48 15.15 -18.06
CA VAL A 647 19.28 14.32 -18.29
C VAL A 647 18.76 14.48 -19.71
N THR A 648 18.79 15.70 -20.28
CA THR A 648 18.35 15.98 -21.67
C THR A 648 19.27 15.32 -22.70
N ALA A 649 20.56 15.23 -22.41
CA ALA A 649 21.50 14.49 -23.28
C ALA A 649 21.16 12.99 -23.37
N PHE A 650 20.50 12.44 -22.36
CA PHE A 650 20.08 11.04 -22.31
C PHE A 650 18.70 10.79 -22.88
N LEU A 651 17.75 11.72 -22.70
CA LEU A 651 16.33 11.51 -22.98
C LEU A 651 15.86 12.13 -24.30
N SER A 652 14.79 11.57 -24.87
CA SER A 652 14.20 12.02 -26.13
C SER A 652 13.48 13.37 -26.00
N SER A 653 13.14 14.00 -27.12
CA SER A 653 12.48 15.32 -27.21
C SER A 653 11.20 15.47 -26.38
N THR A 654 10.53 14.39 -26.04
CA THR A 654 9.34 14.42 -25.18
C THR A 654 9.69 14.78 -23.73
N PHE A 655 10.91 14.50 -23.32
CA PHE A 655 11.41 14.83 -21.99
C PHE A 655 11.87 16.30 -21.91
N ASP A 656 12.39 16.88 -22.98
CA ASP A 656 12.80 18.29 -23.01
C ASP A 656 11.67 19.21 -22.54
N SER A 657 10.41 18.89 -22.88
CA SER A 657 9.23 19.64 -22.40
C SER A 657 8.95 19.45 -20.91
N LEU A 658 9.23 18.29 -20.35
CA LEU A 658 9.09 18.01 -18.92
C LEU A 658 10.24 18.64 -18.11
N ALA A 659 11.45 18.57 -18.61
CA ALA A 659 12.63 19.19 -18.02
C ALA A 659 12.53 20.72 -18.03
N GLY A 660 12.10 21.33 -19.14
CA GLY A 660 11.86 22.77 -19.24
C GLY A 660 10.78 23.29 -18.26
N ASN A 661 9.80 22.43 -17.88
CA ASN A 661 8.84 22.75 -16.84
C ASN A 661 9.38 22.53 -15.42
N ALA A 662 10.47 21.81 -15.26
CA ALA A 662 11.09 21.52 -13.97
C ALA A 662 12.23 22.49 -13.63
N ASP A 663 12.82 23.18 -14.61
CA ASP A 663 13.75 24.30 -14.43
C ASP A 663 12.94 25.60 -14.44
N THR A 664 12.48 26.05 -13.28
CA THR A 664 11.54 27.17 -13.17
C THR A 664 12.23 28.54 -13.17
N ASP A 665 13.52 28.62 -12.90
CA ASP A 665 14.29 29.85 -12.88
C ASP A 665 15.34 29.93 -14.00
N ASN A 666 15.42 28.90 -14.86
CA ASN A 666 16.34 28.76 -15.98
C ASN A 666 17.83 28.83 -15.57
N ASP A 667 18.18 28.28 -14.37
CA ASP A 667 19.56 28.20 -13.93
C ASP A 667 20.29 26.92 -14.42
N GLY A 668 19.56 26.06 -15.13
CA GLY A 668 20.05 24.81 -15.68
C GLY A 668 19.92 23.62 -14.72
N LYS A 669 19.33 23.82 -13.54
CA LYS A 669 19.10 22.76 -12.55
C LYS A 669 17.61 22.38 -12.53
N LEU A 670 17.33 21.15 -12.07
CA LEU A 670 15.95 20.69 -11.94
C LEU A 670 15.37 21.10 -10.58
N GLU A 671 14.36 21.98 -10.58
CA GLU A 671 13.63 22.39 -9.39
C GLU A 671 12.42 21.50 -9.17
N ILE A 672 12.67 20.33 -8.68
CA ILE A 672 11.66 19.29 -8.57
C ILE A 672 10.85 19.43 -7.30
N GLY A 673 11.49 19.84 -6.21
CA GLY A 673 10.82 20.02 -4.93
C GLY A 673 10.41 18.72 -4.27
N TYR A 674 9.45 18.80 -3.37
CA TYR A 674 8.93 17.66 -2.61
C TYR A 674 7.67 17.10 -3.26
N GLY A 675 7.77 15.88 -3.78
CA GLY A 675 6.66 15.17 -4.39
C GLY A 675 6.02 14.15 -3.45
N PHE A 676 4.70 13.98 -3.56
CA PHE A 676 3.96 12.95 -2.83
C PHE A 676 2.66 12.58 -3.56
N SER A 677 2.14 11.41 -3.23
CA SER A 677 0.91 10.90 -3.82
C SER A 677 -0.29 11.78 -3.52
N THR A 678 -1.19 11.86 -4.47
CA THR A 678 -2.50 12.50 -4.35
C THR A 678 -3.66 11.51 -4.46
N GLY A 679 -3.35 10.20 -4.45
CA GLY A 679 -4.32 9.13 -4.69
C GLY A 679 -4.56 8.84 -6.16
N GLY A 680 -4.71 9.84 -7.01
CA GLY A 680 -4.88 9.72 -8.47
C GLY A 680 -3.68 10.17 -9.29
N GLY A 681 -2.56 10.53 -8.64
CA GLY A 681 -1.34 11.02 -9.27
C GLY A 681 -0.33 11.49 -8.26
N ALA A 682 0.55 12.39 -8.64
CA ALA A 682 1.53 13.04 -7.78
C ALA A 682 1.49 14.55 -7.94
N GLU A 683 1.72 15.27 -6.86
CA GLU A 683 1.89 16.73 -6.84
C GLU A 683 3.20 17.11 -6.15
N PHE A 684 3.72 18.29 -6.49
CA PHE A 684 5.05 18.73 -6.06
C PHE A 684 5.00 20.14 -5.47
N LEU A 685 5.63 20.30 -4.29
CA LEU A 685 5.88 21.59 -3.67
C LEU A 685 7.30 22.03 -4.03
N ARG A 686 7.45 23.25 -4.59
CA ARG A 686 8.69 23.77 -5.16
C ARG A 686 9.11 25.12 -4.60
N GLU A 687 8.30 25.68 -3.70
CA GLU A 687 8.52 27.02 -3.16
C GLU A 687 9.86 27.08 -2.39
N THR A 688 10.67 28.06 -2.73
CA THR A 688 11.97 28.33 -2.09
C THR A 688 11.87 29.38 -1.01
N ASP A 689 10.92 30.31 -1.15
CA ASP A 689 10.73 31.47 -0.28
C ASP A 689 9.29 31.55 0.27
N ARG A 690 9.12 32.48 1.22
CA ARG A 690 7.79 32.79 1.74
C ARG A 690 6.89 33.30 0.61
N ARG A 691 5.74 32.68 0.46
CA ARG A 691 4.77 33.03 -0.55
C ARG A 691 3.35 32.87 -0.06
N THR A 692 2.49 33.76 -0.47
CA THR A 692 1.04 33.61 -0.41
C THR A 692 0.48 34.15 -1.72
N ARG A 693 0.07 33.27 -2.59
CA ARG A 693 -0.47 33.62 -3.90
C ARG A 693 -1.84 33.00 -4.08
N ALA A 694 -2.76 33.78 -4.62
CA ALA A 694 -4.03 33.29 -5.11
C ALA A 694 -4.33 33.96 -6.44
N SER A 695 -4.80 33.18 -7.41
CA SER A 695 -5.27 33.70 -8.70
C SER A 695 -6.48 32.93 -9.19
N ALA A 696 -7.30 33.58 -9.97
CA ALA A 696 -8.42 32.97 -10.66
C ALA A 696 -8.63 33.69 -12.00
N ASP A 697 -8.96 32.95 -13.02
CA ASP A 697 -9.31 33.44 -14.32
C ASP A 697 -10.83 33.46 -14.47
N ASP A 698 -11.31 34.30 -15.38
CA ASP A 698 -12.74 34.41 -15.72
C ASP A 698 -13.66 34.55 -14.51
N VAL A 699 -13.25 35.31 -13.51
CA VAL A 699 -14.08 35.59 -12.34
C VAL A 699 -15.30 36.36 -12.81
N LEU A 700 -16.47 35.79 -12.67
CA LEU A 700 -17.76 36.40 -12.91
C LEU A 700 -18.49 36.61 -11.61
N LEU A 701 -18.83 37.87 -11.31
CA LEU A 701 -19.79 38.22 -10.27
C LEU A 701 -20.97 38.93 -10.89
N LYS A 702 -22.16 38.32 -10.79
CA LYS A 702 -23.41 38.89 -11.24
C LYS A 702 -24.40 38.91 -10.08
N ILE A 703 -24.98 40.05 -9.80
CA ILE A 703 -25.97 40.24 -8.76
C ILE A 703 -27.25 40.79 -9.43
N SER A 704 -28.19 39.93 -9.65
CA SER A 704 -29.44 40.18 -10.36
C SER A 704 -29.14 40.90 -11.71
N LYS A 705 -29.72 42.10 -11.91
CA LYS A 705 -29.52 42.94 -13.08
C LYS A 705 -28.70 44.21 -12.79
N PHE A 706 -28.11 44.30 -11.57
CA PHE A 706 -27.57 45.56 -11.10
C PHE A 706 -26.04 45.57 -11.05
N VAL A 707 -25.41 44.44 -10.78
CA VAL A 707 -23.96 44.35 -10.71
C VAL A 707 -23.50 43.23 -11.66
N PHE A 708 -22.52 43.57 -12.46
CA PHE A 708 -21.86 42.65 -13.35
C PHE A 708 -20.36 42.99 -13.36
N VAL A 709 -19.54 42.07 -12.90
CA VAL A 709 -18.07 42.17 -12.88
C VAL A 709 -17.51 40.91 -13.51
N ASN A 710 -16.62 41.10 -14.46
CA ASN A 710 -15.89 40.00 -15.09
C ASN A 710 -14.41 40.38 -15.23
N GLY A 711 -13.53 39.46 -14.99
CA GLY A 711 -12.10 39.63 -15.17
C GLY A 711 -11.24 38.64 -14.43
N ASN A 712 -9.95 38.70 -14.65
CA ASN A 712 -8.97 37.87 -13.99
C ASN A 712 -8.48 38.58 -12.73
N VAL A 713 -8.24 37.80 -11.66
CA VAL A 713 -7.78 38.32 -10.38
C VAL A 713 -6.56 37.52 -9.94
N ALA A 714 -5.52 38.24 -9.51
CA ALA A 714 -4.35 37.64 -8.91
C ALA A 714 -3.84 38.48 -7.75
N ILE A 715 -3.46 37.84 -6.67
CA ILE A 715 -2.80 38.46 -5.52
C ILE A 715 -1.58 37.63 -5.19
N ASP A 716 -0.44 38.28 -5.06
CA ASP A 716 0.83 37.66 -4.66
C ASP A 716 1.44 38.50 -3.51
N LEU A 717 1.61 37.85 -2.36
CA LEU A 717 2.25 38.43 -1.20
C LEU A 717 3.54 37.63 -0.96
N GLY A 718 4.64 38.18 -1.43
CA GLY A 718 5.97 37.62 -1.25
C GLY A 718 6.64 38.01 0.06
N ARG A 719 7.94 37.82 0.13
CA ARG A 719 8.80 38.26 1.23
C ARG A 719 8.79 39.79 1.35
N ARG A 720 8.79 40.27 2.57
CA ARG A 720 9.04 41.69 2.82
C ARG A 720 10.51 41.96 2.56
N GLU A 721 10.78 42.75 1.52
CA GLU A 721 12.11 43.28 1.27
C GLU A 721 12.20 44.74 1.73
N VAL A 722 13.38 45.12 2.20
CA VAL A 722 13.67 46.51 2.47
C VAL A 722 14.16 47.14 1.18
N ALA A 723 13.22 47.76 0.45
CA ALA A 723 13.57 48.53 -0.73
C ALA A 723 13.97 49.97 -0.33
N THR A 724 15.10 50.38 -0.79
CA THR A 724 15.46 51.81 -0.69
C THR A 724 14.74 52.53 -1.82
N VAL A 725 13.67 53.21 -1.46
CA VAL A 725 12.94 54.01 -2.43
C VAL A 725 13.56 55.41 -2.47
N ASN A 726 14.18 55.74 -3.57
CA ASN A 726 14.55 57.12 -3.83
C ASN A 726 13.30 57.83 -4.37
N THR A 727 12.65 58.59 -3.44
CA THR A 727 11.39 59.23 -3.79
C THR A 727 11.55 60.41 -4.72
N GLY A 728 12.78 60.82 -5.05
CA GLY A 728 13.03 62.01 -5.87
C GLY A 728 12.48 63.35 -5.26
N ILE A 729 11.97 63.28 -4.01
CA ILE A 729 11.40 64.46 -3.36
C ILE A 729 12.55 65.27 -2.71
N PRO A 730 12.75 66.50 -3.14
CA PRO A 730 13.76 67.36 -2.52
C PRO A 730 13.49 67.56 -1.01
N ALA A 731 14.56 67.77 -0.24
CA ALA A 731 14.46 67.93 1.22
C ALA A 731 13.51 69.09 1.65
N SER A 732 13.34 70.09 0.78
CA SER A 732 12.39 71.19 0.95
C SER A 732 10.90 70.76 0.92
N VAL A 733 10.57 69.66 0.25
CA VAL A 733 9.21 69.08 0.20
C VAL A 733 8.97 68.18 1.43
N ALA A 734 10.01 67.55 1.97
CA ALA A 734 9.92 66.77 3.21
C ALA A 734 9.49 67.62 4.42
N ALA A 735 9.85 68.91 4.44
CA ALA A 735 9.41 69.85 5.48
C ALA A 735 7.89 70.16 5.41
N ILE A 736 7.27 70.08 4.22
CA ILE A 736 5.83 70.22 4.03
C ILE A 736 5.08 68.99 4.51
N MET A 737 5.71 67.83 4.45
CA MET A 737 5.13 66.54 4.92
C MET A 737 5.00 66.46 6.44
N GLY A 738 5.69 67.34 7.18
CA GLY A 738 5.54 67.50 8.66
C GLY A 738 4.45 68.49 9.08
N SER A 739 3.73 69.12 8.12
CA SER A 739 2.69 70.11 8.49
C SER A 739 1.46 69.47 9.16
N SER A 740 0.84 70.24 10.06
CA SER A 740 -0.37 69.84 10.80
C SER A 740 -1.51 69.36 9.87
N THR A 741 -1.60 69.88 8.66
CA THR A 741 -2.61 69.51 7.65
C THR A 741 -2.38 68.11 7.14
N LEU A 742 -1.13 67.73 6.90
CA LEU A 742 -0.78 66.36 6.46
C LEU A 742 -0.87 65.37 7.60
N GLN A 743 -0.59 65.77 8.83
CA GLN A 743 -0.84 64.95 10.00
C GLN A 743 -2.34 64.69 10.21
N THR A 744 -3.20 65.66 9.96
CA THR A 744 -4.66 65.50 10.02
C THR A 744 -5.13 64.57 8.91
N LEU A 745 -4.58 64.69 7.70
CA LEU A 745 -4.88 63.76 6.58
C LEU A 745 -4.40 62.33 6.87
N ARG A 746 -3.23 62.22 7.47
CA ARG A 746 -2.66 60.94 7.92
C ARG A 746 -3.51 60.30 9.03
N SER A 747 -4.00 61.08 9.98
CA SER A 747 -4.89 60.58 11.01
C SER A 747 -6.24 60.18 10.47
N ALA A 748 -6.79 60.91 9.47
CA ALA A 748 -8.00 60.52 8.77
C ALA A 748 -7.81 59.21 7.97
N LEU A 749 -6.68 59.06 7.26
CA LEU A 749 -6.30 57.82 6.58
C LEU A 749 -6.11 56.65 7.51
N THR A 750 -5.54 56.88 8.69
CA THR A 750 -5.39 55.86 9.74
C THR A 750 -6.74 55.42 10.30
N GLY A 751 -7.66 56.42 10.51
CA GLY A 751 -9.06 56.12 10.88
C GLY A 751 -9.80 55.29 9.82
N TYR A 752 -9.58 55.61 8.55
CA TYR A 752 -10.11 54.82 7.42
C TYR A 752 -9.55 53.40 7.41
N SER A 753 -8.26 53.26 7.65
CA SER A 753 -7.61 51.93 7.74
C SER A 753 -8.16 51.13 8.94
N THR A 754 -8.46 51.76 10.04
CA THR A 754 -9.06 51.09 11.21
C THR A 754 -10.49 50.64 10.92
N THR A 755 -11.28 51.46 10.25
CA THR A 755 -12.64 51.09 9.81
C THR A 755 -12.59 49.93 8.82
N LEU A 756 -11.64 49.93 7.90
CA LEU A 756 -11.41 48.85 6.94
C LEU A 756 -11.06 47.51 7.64
N ASN A 757 -10.19 47.59 8.66
CA ASN A 757 -9.79 46.41 9.42
C ASN A 757 -10.94 45.83 10.28
N ASN A 758 -11.81 46.69 10.81
CA ASN A 758 -12.98 46.28 11.55
C ASN A 758 -14.01 45.61 10.62
N THR A 759 -14.24 46.15 9.42
CA THR A 759 -15.09 45.56 8.40
C THR A 759 -14.58 44.16 7.94
N LYS A 760 -13.25 44.04 7.84
CA LYS A 760 -12.62 42.76 7.55
C LYS A 760 -12.87 41.73 8.65
N ALA A 761 -12.77 42.13 9.93
CA ALA A 761 -13.03 41.27 11.07
C ALA A 761 -14.47 40.78 11.12
N ASP A 762 -15.43 41.66 10.81
CA ASP A 762 -16.85 41.35 10.80
C ASP A 762 -17.19 40.34 9.66
N ILE A 763 -16.61 40.52 8.50
CA ILE A 763 -16.76 39.58 7.36
C ILE A 763 -16.18 38.21 7.70
N ASN A 764 -14.98 38.16 8.27
CA ASN A 764 -14.37 36.89 8.70
C ASN A 764 -15.25 36.15 9.73
N THR A 765 -15.81 36.88 10.70
CA THR A 765 -16.70 36.35 11.72
C THR A 765 -17.99 35.75 11.10
N ALA A 766 -18.55 36.44 10.11
CA ALA A 766 -19.75 35.93 9.40
C ALA A 766 -19.43 34.65 8.62
N PHE A 767 -18.27 34.57 7.96
CA PHE A 767 -17.84 33.38 7.26
C PHE A 767 -17.50 32.22 8.20
N GLU A 768 -16.84 32.48 9.31
CA GLU A 768 -16.59 31.47 10.35
C GLU A 768 -17.89 30.89 10.91
N SER A 769 -18.89 31.74 11.13
CA SER A 769 -20.21 31.31 11.55
C SER A 769 -20.89 30.40 10.53
N LEU A 770 -20.78 30.72 9.24
CA LEU A 770 -21.31 29.90 8.17
C LEU A 770 -20.62 28.53 8.11
N VAL A 771 -19.28 28.51 8.14
CA VAL A 771 -18.51 27.25 8.12
C VAL A 771 -18.87 26.37 9.32
N ASN A 772 -18.97 26.97 10.51
CA ASN A 772 -19.35 26.25 11.73
C ASN A 772 -20.79 25.67 11.63
N SER A 773 -21.71 26.39 11.01
CA SER A 773 -23.09 25.94 10.76
C SER A 773 -23.11 24.74 9.82
N VAL A 774 -22.35 24.79 8.72
CA VAL A 774 -22.22 23.66 7.79
C VAL A 774 -21.61 22.45 8.48
N GLN A 775 -20.54 22.64 9.24
CA GLN A 775 -19.88 21.57 9.98
C GLN A 775 -20.81 20.93 11.01
N ALA A 776 -21.57 21.72 11.76
CA ALA A 776 -22.52 21.20 12.73
C ALA A 776 -23.61 20.35 12.07
N ARG A 777 -24.14 20.78 10.91
CA ARG A 777 -25.17 20.04 10.18
C ARG A 777 -24.65 18.75 9.57
N VAL A 778 -23.46 18.77 8.97
CA VAL A 778 -22.80 17.56 8.46
C VAL A 778 -22.55 16.57 9.59
N THR A 779 -22.12 17.03 10.76
CA THR A 779 -21.93 16.18 11.95
C THR A 779 -23.23 15.54 12.44
N THR A 780 -24.33 16.31 12.43
CA THR A 780 -25.65 15.81 12.82
C THR A 780 -26.14 14.74 11.82
N LEU A 781 -26.03 15.03 10.53
CA LEU A 781 -26.42 14.10 9.47
C LEU A 781 -25.59 12.81 9.51
N CYS A 782 -24.28 12.91 9.77
CA CYS A 782 -23.44 11.74 9.97
C CYS A 782 -23.85 10.91 11.19
N GLY A 783 -24.31 11.56 12.25
CA GLY A 783 -24.91 10.91 13.44
C GLY A 783 -26.20 10.17 13.09
N ASP A 784 -27.11 10.85 12.39
CA ASP A 784 -28.40 10.29 11.99
C ASP A 784 -28.22 9.09 11.05
N ILE A 785 -27.30 9.18 10.07
CA ILE A 785 -26.94 8.05 9.18
C ILE A 785 -26.37 6.88 9.98
N ALA A 786 -25.47 7.14 10.92
CA ALA A 786 -24.90 6.09 11.76
C ALA A 786 -26.00 5.40 12.61
N ASP A 787 -26.96 6.17 13.13
CA ASP A 787 -28.08 5.63 13.90
C ASP A 787 -29.05 4.83 13.02
N GLU A 788 -29.35 5.29 11.81
CA GLU A 788 -30.22 4.57 10.86
C GLU A 788 -29.60 3.27 10.36
N MET A 789 -28.30 3.25 10.13
CA MET A 789 -27.55 2.05 9.75
C MET A 789 -27.46 1.00 10.87
N LEU A 790 -27.44 1.45 12.14
CA LEU A 790 -27.21 0.56 13.28
C LEU A 790 -28.53 0.09 13.94
N ASN A 791 -29.63 0.82 13.74
CA ASN A 791 -30.94 0.45 14.30
C ASN A 791 -31.49 -0.90 13.81
N PRO A 792 -31.29 -1.32 12.54
CA PRO A 792 -31.70 -2.65 12.11
C PRO A 792 -30.85 -3.78 12.68
N LEU A 793 -29.62 -3.46 13.08
CA LEU A 793 -28.61 -4.46 13.41
C LEU A 793 -28.80 -5.11 14.78
N TYR A 794 -29.57 -4.53 15.74
CA TYR A 794 -29.65 -5.20 17.04
C TYR A 794 -30.76 -4.83 18.02
N SER A 795 -31.40 -5.85 18.51
CA SER A 795 -32.14 -5.90 19.79
C SER A 795 -31.40 -6.67 20.91
N GLY A 796 -30.10 -6.95 20.77
CA GLY A 796 -29.47 -7.93 21.66
C GLY A 796 -28.12 -7.61 22.32
N VAL A 797 -27.31 -6.68 21.81
CA VAL A 797 -25.95 -6.43 22.37
C VAL A 797 -25.61 -4.94 22.41
N GLU A 798 -26.09 -4.27 23.44
CA GLU A 798 -25.93 -2.82 23.66
C GLU A 798 -24.47 -2.31 23.63
N THR A 799 -23.53 -3.12 24.11
CA THR A 799 -22.11 -2.71 24.21
C THR A 799 -21.42 -2.68 22.83
N LEU A 800 -21.73 -3.64 21.96
CA LEU A 800 -21.18 -3.69 20.60
C LEU A 800 -21.83 -2.62 19.72
N GLN A 801 -23.12 -2.41 19.86
CA GLN A 801 -23.86 -1.35 19.17
C GLN A 801 -23.29 0.04 19.50
N THR A 802 -23.00 0.28 20.78
CA THR A 802 -22.42 1.56 21.22
C THR A 802 -20.98 1.71 20.68
N ALA A 803 -20.18 0.66 20.66
CA ALA A 803 -18.82 0.72 20.14
C ALA A 803 -18.78 0.94 18.62
N VAL A 804 -19.65 0.25 17.86
CA VAL A 804 -19.74 0.41 16.40
C VAL A 804 -20.35 1.77 16.04
N ARG A 805 -21.37 2.25 16.77
CA ARG A 805 -21.92 3.59 16.61
C ARG A 805 -20.85 4.67 16.84
N ASN A 806 -20.07 4.55 17.90
CA ASN A 806 -19.01 5.49 18.20
C ASN A 806 -17.88 5.43 17.15
N LEU A 807 -17.54 4.25 16.65
CA LEU A 807 -16.54 4.08 15.60
C LEU A 807 -17.01 4.68 14.26
N ALA A 808 -18.26 4.40 13.85
CA ALA A 808 -18.84 4.93 12.63
C ALA A 808 -19.02 6.46 12.71
N SER A 809 -19.57 6.97 13.82
CA SER A 809 -19.74 8.40 14.06
C SER A 809 -18.39 9.14 14.12
N ASN A 810 -17.38 8.57 14.78
CA ASN A 810 -16.04 9.16 14.83
C ASN A 810 -15.34 9.14 13.47
N ALA A 811 -15.45 8.06 12.69
CA ALA A 811 -14.90 7.98 11.34
C ALA A 811 -15.56 8.99 10.40
N LEU A 812 -16.89 9.09 10.41
CA LEU A 812 -17.66 10.04 9.62
C LEU A 812 -17.40 11.50 10.07
N THR A 813 -17.31 11.74 11.37
CA THR A 813 -16.97 13.06 11.91
C THR A 813 -15.53 13.45 11.55
N THR A 814 -14.59 12.51 11.54
CA THR A 814 -13.19 12.76 11.16
C THR A 814 -13.09 13.09 9.67
N VAL A 815 -13.81 12.37 8.80
CA VAL A 815 -13.87 12.66 7.37
C VAL A 815 -14.53 14.02 7.13
N SER A 816 -15.67 14.29 7.76
CA SER A 816 -16.41 15.56 7.66
C SER A 816 -15.58 16.75 8.16
N SER A 817 -14.97 16.64 9.35
CA SER A 817 -14.12 17.69 9.89
C SER A 817 -12.83 17.88 9.07
N GLY A 818 -12.28 16.79 8.51
CA GLY A 818 -11.14 16.83 7.59
C GLY A 818 -11.48 17.60 6.32
N ILE A 819 -12.61 17.31 5.69
CA ILE A 819 -13.07 18.02 4.49
C ILE A 819 -13.36 19.49 4.80
N THR A 820 -14.06 19.77 5.88
CA THR A 820 -14.43 21.16 6.25
C THR A 820 -13.21 21.98 6.68
N SER A 821 -12.37 21.45 7.55
CA SER A 821 -11.20 22.19 8.09
C SER A 821 -10.02 22.22 7.13
N THR A 822 -9.82 21.16 6.34
CA THR A 822 -8.63 21.02 5.48
C THR A 822 -8.86 21.58 4.09
N PHE A 823 -10.07 21.49 3.57
CA PHE A 823 -10.42 21.97 2.22
C PHE A 823 -11.22 23.25 2.21
N LEU A 824 -12.39 23.26 2.82
CA LEU A 824 -13.30 24.42 2.71
C LEU A 824 -12.79 25.62 3.51
N GLN A 825 -12.30 25.41 4.73
CA GLN A 825 -11.84 26.53 5.58
C GLN A 825 -10.60 27.25 5.02
N PRO A 826 -9.54 26.58 4.58
CA PRO A 826 -8.40 27.26 3.98
C PRO A 826 -8.73 27.97 2.67
N VAL A 827 -9.57 27.36 1.79
CA VAL A 827 -10.02 27.99 0.55
C VAL A 827 -10.90 29.21 0.85
N LEU A 828 -11.86 29.08 1.75
CA LEU A 828 -12.71 30.19 2.19
C LEU A 828 -11.91 31.28 2.90
N ASN A 829 -11.00 30.95 3.80
CA ASN A 829 -10.14 31.91 4.49
C ASN A 829 -9.22 32.65 3.51
N THR A 830 -8.71 31.96 2.48
CA THR A 830 -7.85 32.56 1.46
C THR A 830 -8.67 33.43 0.53
N LEU A 831 -9.82 32.98 0.06
CA LEU A 831 -10.73 33.76 -0.75
C LEU A 831 -11.25 34.98 0.02
N THR A 832 -11.70 34.84 1.25
CA THR A 832 -12.19 35.94 2.08
C THR A 832 -11.08 36.86 2.54
N GLY A 833 -9.95 36.33 3.02
CA GLY A 833 -8.80 37.09 3.44
C GLY A 833 -8.16 37.91 2.31
N THR A 834 -8.23 37.42 1.10
CA THR A 834 -7.57 38.03 -0.06
C THR A 834 -8.52 38.87 -0.89
N PHE A 835 -9.72 38.37 -1.21
CA PHE A 835 -10.69 39.10 -2.03
C PHE A 835 -11.39 40.25 -1.30
N LEU A 836 -11.73 40.08 -0.03
CA LEU A 836 -12.47 41.09 0.73
C LEU A 836 -11.59 42.15 1.39
N ASN A 837 -10.27 41.96 1.41
CA ASN A 837 -9.32 43.01 1.86
C ASN A 837 -9.34 44.24 0.95
N THR A 838 -9.89 44.16 -0.27
CA THR A 838 -10.00 45.29 -1.21
C THR A 838 -11.37 45.97 -1.19
N ALA A 839 -12.37 45.41 -0.48
CA ALA A 839 -13.71 45.98 -0.42
C ALA A 839 -13.78 47.14 0.59
N THR A 840 -13.96 48.34 0.10
CA THR A 840 -13.76 49.60 0.85
C THR A 840 -15.02 50.37 1.24
N SER A 841 -16.25 49.84 1.09
CA SER A 841 -17.45 50.61 1.36
C SER A 841 -18.58 49.82 2.06
N GLU A 842 -19.26 50.49 3.01
CA GLU A 842 -20.46 50.01 3.69
C GLU A 842 -21.55 49.46 2.72
N PRO A 843 -21.79 50.03 1.56
CA PRO A 843 -22.72 49.41 0.58
C PRO A 843 -22.34 48.03 0.15
N LEU A 844 -21.05 47.75 -0.01
CA LEU A 844 -20.59 46.40 -0.40
C LEU A 844 -20.76 45.40 0.72
N ARG A 845 -20.57 45.80 1.99
CA ARG A 845 -20.80 44.99 3.15
C ARG A 845 -22.26 44.57 3.29
N SER A 846 -23.22 45.48 3.13
CA SER A 846 -24.64 45.16 3.20
C SER A 846 -25.08 44.27 2.03
N VAL A 847 -24.48 44.42 0.87
CA VAL A 847 -24.73 43.59 -0.31
C VAL A 847 -24.13 42.18 -0.08
N VAL A 848 -22.91 42.07 0.40
CA VAL A 848 -22.28 40.78 0.74
C VAL A 848 -23.11 40.05 1.82
N GLN A 849 -23.55 40.77 2.87
CA GLN A 849 -24.40 40.18 3.91
C GLN A 849 -25.74 39.71 3.34
N SER A 850 -26.47 40.55 2.63
CA SER A 850 -27.83 40.26 2.14
C SER A 850 -27.90 39.37 0.92
N VAL A 851 -26.85 39.35 0.08
CA VAL A 851 -26.85 38.66 -1.22
C VAL A 851 -26.01 37.36 -1.18
N ILE A 852 -25.02 37.29 -0.34
CA ILE A 852 -24.15 36.10 -0.22
C ILE A 852 -24.46 35.30 1.05
N THR A 853 -24.34 35.95 2.21
CA THR A 853 -24.42 35.27 3.52
C THR A 853 -25.83 34.81 3.84
N ASP A 854 -26.84 35.70 3.72
CA ASP A 854 -28.22 35.38 4.08
C ASP A 854 -28.89 34.36 3.09
N PRO A 855 -28.70 34.46 1.75
CA PRO A 855 -29.18 33.44 0.83
C PRO A 855 -28.46 32.11 0.98
N LEU A 856 -27.14 32.10 1.21
CA LEU A 856 -26.36 30.88 1.41
C LEU A 856 -26.79 30.18 2.71
N GLU A 857 -27.02 30.93 3.78
CA GLU A 857 -27.54 30.42 5.05
C GLU A 857 -28.95 29.84 4.91
N ARG A 858 -29.82 30.49 4.13
CA ARG A 858 -31.17 29.97 3.79
C ARG A 858 -31.09 28.73 2.90
N LEU A 859 -30.19 28.71 1.94
CA LEU A 859 -30.03 27.58 1.01
C LEU A 859 -29.50 26.35 1.76
N LEU A 860 -28.50 26.53 2.63
CA LEU A 860 -27.99 25.49 3.50
C LEU A 860 -29.04 25.03 4.49
N THR A 861 -29.89 25.94 5.00
CA THR A 861 -31.02 25.61 5.91
C THR A 861 -32.15 24.87 5.17
N ALA A 862 -32.28 25.02 3.86
CA ALA A 862 -33.26 24.31 3.04
C ALA A 862 -32.73 23.00 2.46
N ALA A 863 -31.39 22.86 2.34
CA ALA A 863 -30.74 21.67 1.79
C ALA A 863 -30.42 20.61 2.86
N PHE A 864 -30.48 20.98 4.12
CA PHE A 864 -30.38 20.14 5.30
C PHE A 864 -31.61 20.34 6.19
#